data_ed5d4205b87f241f5ba48268e325b9ec
#
_entry.id   ed5d4205b87f241f5ba48268e325b9ec
#
_cell.length_a   1.000
_cell.length_b   1.000
_cell.length_c   1.000
_cell.angle_alpha   90.00
_cell.angle_beta   90.00
_cell.angle_gamma   90.00
#
_symmetry.space_group_name_H-M   'P 1'
#
loop_
_entity.id
_entity.type
_entity.pdbx_description
1 polymer ?
#
loop_
_entity_poly.entity_id
_entity_poly.type
_entity_poly.pdbx_seq_one_letter_code
_entity_poly.pdbx_strand_id
1 'polypeptide(L)'
;RTMIKTLTNLLKQDKEKFVVPKGVQDCIPITAIYDDGIFRVGKDKYSKSFKFTDINYAVASREDKEAMFLEYSELLNSLDSGATTKLTINNRRLNRLDFEKTILIPESGDDLDVYREEYNKMLLDKATGANAIVQDKYVTISINKKSVEDARTYFARVGADLIAHFSRLGSKCVELETDERLRIVHDFFRVGEETAYHFDIKETRKKGHDFKDYVCPDTMEFEKDYFKMGDRYGRVLFLREYASYIKDSMVTDLTDLNRNLMMSIDIVPVPTDEAVREAESRLLGVETNITNWQRKQNQNNNFSATVPYDMEQQKKEMKEFLDDLTTRDQRMMFAVLTLVHTADSKKQLDDDTEALLTVARQNLCQFAVLKYQQPDGLNTAMPFGTRKIDAFRTLTTESLAVFIPFKVQDIYHENGIYYGQNVISKNMIIADRRQLLNGNSFILGVSGGGKSFAAKGEIENIILSSDADVIIIDPEREYSQLVKALGGEIINISATSPSHINAMDMNKEYGDGANPVILKSEFIMSLCEQLIGGTNLGAKQKSIIDRCTASVYRDYQQRGYTGTVPTLQDFRAELLKQDEPEAKEIALAIELFTNGSLNTFAKPTNVDTHNRLICYDILDLGKQLMPIGMLVVLDSILNRITQNRAKGKQTFIFIDEIYLLFQHEYSANFLFTLWKRVRKYGAYATGITQNVDDLLQSHTARTMLANSEFLIMLNQASTDRLELAKLLNISDRQLSYITNVDAGHGLIKVGSSLVPFANRFPKNTKLYKLMTTKPGEGV
;
A
#
# COMPACT_ATOMS: atom_id res chain seq x y z
N ARG A 1 52.10 -9.76 -2.04
CA ARG A 1 52.07 -8.98 -0.76
C ARG A 1 51.13 -7.74 -0.86
N THR A 2 50.98 -7.12 -2.03
CA THR A 2 50.06 -5.95 -2.20
C THR A 2 48.59 -6.35 -2.23
N MET A 3 48.24 -7.51 -2.79
CA MET A 3 46.92 -8.09 -2.87
C MET A 3 46.28 -8.42 -1.52
N ILE A 4 47.07 -9.07 -0.63
CA ILE A 4 46.63 -9.43 0.72
C ILE A 4 46.27 -8.15 1.52
N LYS A 5 46.93 -7.02 1.20
CA LYS A 5 46.63 -5.73 1.85
C LYS A 5 45.30 -5.13 1.46
N THR A 6 44.88 -5.24 0.20
CA THR A 6 43.60 -4.63 -0.26
C THR A 6 42.40 -5.43 0.28
N LEU A 7 42.45 -6.77 0.16
CA LEU A 7 41.42 -7.63 0.76
C LEU A 7 41.37 -7.50 2.29
N THR A 8 42.53 -7.44 2.95
CA THR A 8 42.63 -7.22 4.39
C THR A 8 42.07 -5.86 4.77
N ASN A 9 42.23 -4.82 3.93
CA ASN A 9 41.64 -3.51 4.18
C ASN A 9 40.13 -3.48 3.94
N LEU A 10 39.62 -4.19 2.94
CA LEU A 10 38.18 -4.34 2.71
C LEU A 10 37.48 -5.09 3.87
N LEU A 11 38.16 -6.05 4.46
CA LEU A 11 37.66 -6.82 5.58
C LEU A 11 37.93 -6.18 6.95
N LYS A 12 38.78 -5.14 7.02
CA LYS A 12 38.96 -4.41 8.28
C LYS A 12 37.65 -3.82 8.76
N GLN A 13 37.31 -4.21 9.96
CA GLN A 13 36.22 -3.59 10.71
C GLN A 13 36.56 -2.13 11.01
N ASP A 14 35.52 -1.37 11.34
CA ASP A 14 35.67 -0.03 11.91
C ASP A 14 36.22 -0.12 13.33
N LYS A 15 37.42 -0.63 13.48
CA LYS A 15 38.14 -0.69 14.77
C LYS A 15 38.80 0.63 15.07
N GLU A 16 38.11 1.45 15.83
CA GLU A 16 38.74 2.46 16.65
C GLU A 16 39.30 1.80 17.94
N LYS A 17 40.28 2.41 18.56
CA LYS A 17 40.73 1.94 19.89
C LYS A 17 39.53 1.83 20.80
N PHE A 18 39.37 0.66 21.41
CA PHE A 18 38.30 0.48 22.41
C PHE A 18 38.48 1.51 23.54
N VAL A 19 37.53 2.37 23.69
CA VAL A 19 37.41 3.32 24.80
C VAL A 19 36.23 2.84 25.64
N VAL A 20 36.45 2.63 26.92
CA VAL A 20 35.36 2.29 27.83
C VAL A 20 34.35 3.45 27.83
N PRO A 21 33.07 3.22 27.45
CA PRO A 21 32.07 4.25 27.47
C PRO A 21 31.91 4.84 28.87
N LYS A 22 31.92 6.16 28.97
CA LYS A 22 31.69 6.87 30.25
C LYS A 22 30.23 7.25 30.46
N GLY A 23 29.46 7.27 29.38
CA GLY A 23 28.04 7.58 29.39
C GLY A 23 27.30 6.87 28.25
N VAL A 24 25.98 6.92 28.30
CA VAL A 24 25.12 6.29 27.27
C VAL A 24 25.35 6.84 25.86
N GLN A 25 25.70 8.12 25.77
CA GLN A 25 26.00 8.77 24.50
C GLN A 25 27.23 8.16 23.79
N ASP A 26 28.20 7.65 24.54
CA ASP A 26 29.40 7.03 23.99
C ASP A 26 29.12 5.65 23.37
N CYS A 27 27.95 5.06 23.65
CA CYS A 27 27.53 3.77 23.09
C CYS A 27 27.04 3.88 21.62
N ILE A 28 26.75 5.11 21.15
CA ILE A 28 26.27 5.36 19.79
C ILE A 28 27.42 5.87 18.93
N PRO A 29 27.72 5.23 17.78
CA PRO A 29 28.92 5.52 16.98
C PRO A 29 28.77 6.73 16.05
N ILE A 30 27.81 7.62 16.30
CA ILE A 30 27.59 8.83 15.50
C ILE A 30 28.37 9.97 16.10
N THR A 31 29.33 10.55 15.37
CA THR A 31 30.16 11.66 15.84
C THR A 31 29.67 13.02 15.39
N ALA A 32 28.94 13.10 14.29
CA ALA A 32 28.32 14.32 13.77
C ALA A 32 27.13 13.99 12.87
N ILE A 33 26.21 14.93 12.80
CA ILE A 33 25.04 14.88 11.91
C ILE A 33 24.97 16.12 11.03
N TYR A 34 24.40 15.99 9.83
CA TYR A 34 24.24 17.05 8.85
C TYR A 34 22.77 17.17 8.44
N ASP A 35 22.35 18.31 7.94
CA ASP A 35 20.94 18.62 7.62
C ASP A 35 20.36 17.74 6.51
N ASP A 36 21.19 17.16 5.66
CA ASP A 36 20.84 16.32 4.50
C ASP A 36 20.79 14.83 4.77
N GLY A 37 20.71 14.41 6.02
CA GLY A 37 20.63 13.02 6.42
C GLY A 37 21.94 12.26 6.44
N ILE A 38 23.08 12.92 6.23
CA ILE A 38 24.39 12.30 6.33
C ILE A 38 24.82 12.26 7.80
N PHE A 39 25.28 11.08 8.25
CA PHE A 39 25.91 10.88 9.54
C PHE A 39 27.41 10.65 9.37
N ARG A 40 28.21 11.25 10.24
CA ARG A 40 29.60 10.89 10.40
C ARG A 40 29.72 9.80 11.47
N VAL A 41 30.21 8.63 11.09
CA VAL A 41 30.20 7.44 11.95
C VAL A 41 31.61 6.89 12.23
N GLY A 42 32.62 7.70 11.99
CA GLY A 42 34.04 7.41 12.21
C GLY A 42 34.88 8.61 11.82
N LYS A 43 36.21 8.49 11.90
CA LYS A 43 37.12 9.61 11.62
C LYS A 43 36.87 10.22 10.22
N ASP A 44 36.80 9.37 9.19
CA ASP A 44 36.63 9.76 7.80
C ASP A 44 35.50 8.96 7.14
N LYS A 45 34.54 8.44 7.92
CA LYS A 45 33.45 7.61 7.45
C LYS A 45 32.11 8.32 7.58
N TYR A 46 31.39 8.32 6.48
CA TYR A 46 30.07 8.92 6.35
C TYR A 46 29.06 7.87 5.91
N SER A 47 27.81 8.03 6.36
CA SER A 47 26.71 7.16 5.96
C SER A 47 25.47 7.94 5.58
N LYS A 48 24.69 7.40 4.65
CA LYS A 48 23.38 7.90 4.27
C LYS A 48 22.39 6.75 4.16
N SER A 49 21.16 6.96 4.60
CA SER A 49 20.12 5.95 4.60
C SER A 49 18.98 6.30 3.65
N PHE A 50 18.37 5.24 3.10
CA PHE A 50 17.20 5.27 2.24
C PHE A 50 16.16 4.32 2.81
N LYS A 51 14.90 4.68 2.67
CA LYS A 51 13.77 3.79 2.99
C LYS A 51 13.18 3.24 1.70
N PHE A 52 12.92 1.95 1.66
CA PHE A 52 12.29 1.31 0.51
C PHE A 52 11.04 0.53 0.92
N THR A 53 10.10 0.41 -0.01
CA THR A 53 8.85 -0.31 0.20
C THR A 53 8.97 -1.78 -0.18
N ASP A 54 8.13 -2.61 0.41
CA ASP A 54 8.02 -4.02 0.04
C ASP A 54 7.37 -4.21 -1.34
N ILE A 55 7.54 -5.37 -1.93
CA ILE A 55 6.90 -5.79 -3.17
C ILE A 55 6.21 -7.14 -2.97
N ASN A 56 5.28 -7.48 -3.86
CA ASN A 56 4.48 -8.71 -3.76
C ASN A 56 5.24 -9.95 -4.24
N TYR A 57 6.39 -10.24 -3.64
CA TYR A 57 7.22 -11.38 -4.00
C TYR A 57 6.56 -12.72 -3.68
N ALA A 58 6.00 -12.88 -2.47
CA ALA A 58 5.43 -14.14 -2.00
C ALA A 58 4.19 -14.60 -2.79
N VAL A 59 3.44 -13.66 -3.36
CA VAL A 59 2.20 -13.90 -4.14
C VAL A 59 2.41 -13.83 -5.65
N ALA A 60 3.63 -13.56 -6.11
CA ALA A 60 3.96 -13.53 -7.52
C ALA A 60 3.89 -14.93 -8.16
N SER A 61 3.64 -14.98 -9.45
CA SER A 61 3.79 -16.20 -10.25
C SER A 61 5.25 -16.68 -10.20
N ARG A 62 5.50 -17.93 -10.58
CA ARG A 62 6.87 -18.45 -10.62
C ARG A 62 7.76 -17.63 -11.56
N GLU A 63 7.25 -17.27 -12.73
CA GLU A 63 7.98 -16.47 -13.72
C GLU A 63 8.27 -15.06 -13.19
N ASP A 64 7.30 -14.43 -12.54
CA ASP A 64 7.47 -13.10 -11.95
C ASP A 64 8.46 -13.14 -10.77
N LYS A 65 8.44 -14.19 -9.95
CA LYS A 65 9.43 -14.39 -8.89
C LYS A 65 10.84 -14.51 -9.43
N GLU A 66 11.02 -15.30 -10.49
CA GLU A 66 12.31 -15.45 -11.16
C GLU A 66 12.79 -14.11 -11.72
N ALA A 67 11.90 -13.34 -12.34
CA ALA A 67 12.21 -12.00 -12.85
C ALA A 67 12.58 -11.02 -11.71
N MET A 68 11.85 -11.02 -10.60
CA MET A 68 12.16 -10.20 -9.42
C MET A 68 13.50 -10.60 -8.78
N PHE A 69 13.77 -11.89 -8.71
CA PHE A 69 15.04 -12.41 -8.18
C PHE A 69 16.22 -11.99 -9.04
N LEU A 70 16.09 -12.06 -10.36
CA LEU A 70 17.11 -11.59 -11.30
C LEU A 70 17.32 -10.07 -11.20
N GLU A 71 16.27 -9.29 -11.12
CA GLU A 71 16.37 -7.82 -10.96
C GLU A 71 17.01 -7.46 -9.61
N TYR A 72 16.71 -8.20 -8.54
CA TYR A 72 17.38 -8.03 -7.25
C TYR A 72 18.87 -8.40 -7.33
N SER A 73 19.22 -9.44 -8.07
CA SER A 73 20.61 -9.80 -8.34
C SER A 73 21.35 -8.71 -9.10
N GLU A 74 20.70 -8.07 -10.07
CA GLU A 74 21.25 -6.90 -10.78
C GLU A 74 21.48 -5.70 -9.84
N LEU A 75 20.57 -5.46 -8.91
CA LEU A 75 20.76 -4.45 -7.86
C LEU A 75 22.01 -4.75 -7.03
N LEU A 76 22.17 -6.00 -6.60
CA LEU A 76 23.37 -6.41 -5.85
C LEU A 76 24.66 -6.26 -6.67
N ASN A 77 24.61 -6.59 -7.95
CA ASN A 77 25.76 -6.41 -8.86
C ASN A 77 26.12 -4.94 -9.09
N SER A 78 25.17 -4.03 -8.94
CA SER A 78 25.37 -2.58 -9.09
C SER A 78 26.03 -1.91 -7.87
N LEU A 79 26.15 -2.60 -6.74
CA LEU A 79 26.72 -2.03 -5.52
C LEU A 79 28.20 -1.68 -5.71
N ASP A 80 28.58 -0.53 -5.18
CA ASP A 80 29.94 -0.03 -5.29
C ASP A 80 30.92 -0.81 -4.38
N SER A 81 32.01 -1.31 -4.97
CA SER A 81 33.04 -2.05 -4.26
C SER A 81 33.85 -1.21 -3.26
N GLY A 82 33.81 0.10 -3.39
CA GLY A 82 34.46 1.03 -2.45
C GLY A 82 33.64 1.36 -1.20
N ALA A 83 32.42 0.87 -1.10
CA ALA A 83 31.48 1.17 -0.03
C ALA A 83 30.96 -0.09 0.64
N THR A 84 30.38 0.07 1.83
CA THR A 84 29.57 -0.95 2.48
C THR A 84 28.10 -0.59 2.34
N THR A 85 27.28 -1.53 1.86
CA THR A 85 25.84 -1.40 1.79
C THR A 85 25.19 -2.27 2.85
N LYS A 86 24.40 -1.67 3.71
CA LYS A 86 23.65 -2.35 4.78
C LYS A 86 22.17 -2.35 4.44
N LEU A 87 21.59 -3.54 4.31
CA LEU A 87 20.15 -3.74 4.22
C LEU A 87 19.61 -4.02 5.63
N THR A 88 18.64 -3.22 6.07
CA THR A 88 18.08 -3.35 7.41
C THR A 88 16.57 -3.57 7.33
N ILE A 89 16.07 -4.56 8.07
CA ILE A 89 14.64 -4.80 8.29
C ILE A 89 14.37 -4.51 9.76
N ASN A 90 13.50 -3.55 10.02
CA ASN A 90 13.13 -3.13 11.35
C ASN A 90 11.69 -3.53 11.64
N ASN A 91 11.50 -4.50 12.52
CA ASN A 91 10.22 -4.86 13.09
C ASN A 91 10.03 -4.11 14.40
N ARG A 92 8.99 -3.30 14.47
CA ARG A 92 8.59 -2.63 15.70
C ARG A 92 7.12 -2.88 15.98
N ARG A 93 6.77 -3.03 17.23
CA ARG A 93 5.36 -3.06 17.63
C ARG A 93 4.73 -1.70 17.38
N LEU A 94 3.48 -1.73 16.94
CA LEU A 94 2.69 -0.53 16.80
C LEU A 94 2.56 0.15 18.19
N ASN A 95 2.92 1.42 18.25
CA ASN A 95 2.72 2.19 19.48
C ASN A 95 1.24 2.43 19.67
N ARG A 96 0.73 2.04 20.87
CA ARG A 96 -0.68 2.20 21.20
C ARG A 96 -1.13 3.67 21.20
N LEU A 97 -0.30 4.58 21.71
CA LEU A 97 -0.65 6.01 21.78
C LEU A 97 -0.68 6.67 20.40
N ASP A 98 0.27 6.33 19.51
CA ASP A 98 0.26 6.79 18.12
C ASP A 98 -0.98 6.24 17.38
N PHE A 99 -1.27 4.96 17.57
CA PHE A 99 -2.45 4.32 17.01
C PHE A 99 -3.75 4.98 17.49
N GLU A 100 -3.87 5.21 18.79
CA GLU A 100 -5.02 5.89 19.38
C GLU A 100 -5.22 7.29 18.80
N LYS A 101 -4.15 8.03 18.55
CA LYS A 101 -4.23 9.40 18.01
C LYS A 101 -4.53 9.45 16.50
N THR A 102 -4.03 8.49 15.73
CA THR A 102 -4.06 8.54 14.26
C THR A 102 -5.18 7.71 13.64
N ILE A 103 -5.65 6.68 14.30
CA ILE A 103 -6.61 5.70 13.74
C ILE A 103 -7.94 5.70 14.45
N LEU A 104 -7.97 5.84 15.79
CA LEU A 104 -9.22 5.83 16.54
C LEU A 104 -10.05 7.07 16.25
N ILE A 105 -11.37 6.87 16.23
CA ILE A 105 -12.33 7.93 15.99
C ILE A 105 -12.64 8.61 17.33
N PRO A 106 -12.41 9.93 17.48
CA PRO A 106 -12.75 10.65 18.71
C PRO A 106 -14.27 10.71 18.91
N GLU A 107 -14.71 10.69 20.14
CA GLU A 107 -16.10 10.92 20.52
C GLU A 107 -16.55 12.34 20.18
N SER A 108 -17.76 12.50 19.72
CA SER A 108 -18.33 13.80 19.34
C SER A 108 -19.43 14.29 20.27
N GLY A 109 -19.86 13.48 21.25
CA GLY A 109 -20.94 13.79 22.19
C GLY A 109 -22.33 13.66 21.61
N ASP A 110 -22.50 12.87 20.54
CA ASP A 110 -23.77 12.58 19.86
C ASP A 110 -24.21 11.13 20.04
N ASP A 111 -25.41 10.82 19.54
CA ASP A 111 -25.98 9.46 19.65
C ASP A 111 -25.18 8.39 18.90
N LEU A 112 -24.24 8.79 18.03
CA LEU A 112 -23.38 7.89 17.25
C LEU A 112 -22.14 7.43 18.02
N ASP A 113 -21.87 7.97 19.20
CA ASP A 113 -20.69 7.59 20.00
C ASP A 113 -20.71 6.11 20.40
N VAL A 114 -21.87 5.50 20.53
CA VAL A 114 -22.00 4.04 20.74
C VAL A 114 -21.34 3.25 19.62
N TYR A 115 -21.48 3.69 18.38
CA TYR A 115 -20.85 3.06 17.22
C TYR A 115 -19.35 3.37 17.13
N ARG A 116 -18.93 4.58 17.51
CA ARG A 116 -17.50 4.95 17.60
C ARG A 116 -16.78 4.11 18.64
N GLU A 117 -17.37 3.89 19.81
CA GLU A 117 -16.82 3.01 20.85
C GLU A 117 -16.65 1.57 20.35
N GLU A 118 -17.68 0.99 19.71
CA GLU A 118 -17.60 -0.37 19.15
C GLU A 118 -16.52 -0.49 18.07
N TYR A 119 -16.43 0.49 17.18
CA TYR A 119 -15.43 0.53 16.13
C TYR A 119 -14.02 0.65 16.70
N ASN A 120 -13.81 1.55 17.63
CA ASN A 120 -12.52 1.76 18.29
C ASN A 120 -12.09 0.53 19.09
N LYS A 121 -13.02 -0.13 19.79
CA LYS A 121 -12.74 -1.38 20.48
C LYS A 121 -12.30 -2.49 19.53
N MET A 122 -12.99 -2.64 18.42
CA MET A 122 -12.62 -3.62 17.38
C MET A 122 -11.21 -3.36 16.85
N LEU A 123 -10.87 -2.10 16.55
CA LEU A 123 -9.53 -1.72 16.08
C LEU A 123 -8.46 -2.00 17.13
N LEU A 124 -8.72 -1.65 18.41
CA LEU A 124 -7.79 -1.91 19.51
C LEU A 124 -7.57 -3.41 19.74
N ASP A 125 -8.62 -4.22 19.70
CA ASP A 125 -8.52 -5.66 19.85
C ASP A 125 -7.67 -6.29 18.73
N LYS A 126 -7.79 -5.78 17.51
CA LYS A 126 -6.95 -6.19 16.38
C LYS A 126 -5.51 -5.69 16.49
N ALA A 127 -5.31 -4.48 16.98
CA ALA A 127 -3.99 -3.88 17.15
C ALA A 127 -3.19 -4.49 18.31
N THR A 128 -3.86 -4.90 19.38
CA THR A 128 -3.26 -5.55 20.55
C THR A 128 -3.14 -7.07 20.39
N GLY A 129 -3.78 -7.64 19.38
CA GLY A 129 -3.64 -9.04 19.01
C GLY A 129 -2.22 -9.40 18.58
N ALA A 130 -1.95 -10.67 18.35
CA ALA A 130 -0.63 -11.25 18.15
C ALA A 130 0.21 -10.67 16.98
N ASN A 131 -0.30 -9.77 16.15
CA ASN A 131 0.29 -9.39 14.87
C ASN A 131 0.37 -7.88 14.61
N ALA A 132 0.46 -7.06 15.64
CA ALA A 132 0.59 -5.60 15.49
C ALA A 132 2.06 -5.18 15.26
N ILE A 133 2.69 -5.72 14.22
CA ILE A 133 4.07 -5.40 13.82
C ILE A 133 4.05 -4.49 12.60
N VAL A 134 4.72 -3.35 12.71
CA VAL A 134 5.08 -2.49 11.58
C VAL A 134 6.50 -2.88 11.14
N GLN A 135 6.67 -3.18 9.87
CA GLN A 135 7.97 -3.52 9.29
C GLN A 135 8.43 -2.41 8.36
N ASP A 136 9.55 -1.79 8.70
CA ASP A 136 10.23 -0.81 7.87
C ASP A 136 11.53 -1.40 7.31
N LYS A 137 11.90 -0.99 6.10
CA LYS A 137 13.07 -1.48 5.38
C LYS A 137 13.97 -0.33 4.95
N TYR A 138 15.25 -0.46 5.23
CA TYR A 138 16.24 0.59 4.98
C TYR A 138 17.45 0.06 4.24
N VAL A 139 18.06 0.93 3.46
CA VAL A 139 19.40 0.75 2.89
C VAL A 139 20.30 1.86 3.44
N THR A 140 21.42 1.50 4.05
CA THR A 140 22.41 2.45 4.51
C THR A 140 23.72 2.22 3.77
N ILE A 141 24.19 3.23 3.06
CA ILE A 141 25.48 3.19 2.36
C ILE A 141 26.49 3.95 3.21
N SER A 142 27.65 3.37 3.41
CA SER A 142 28.77 4.01 4.11
C SER A 142 30.03 4.01 3.27
N ILE A 143 30.76 5.12 3.30
CA ILE A 143 31.98 5.36 2.51
C ILE A 143 32.97 6.18 3.31
N ASN A 144 34.26 5.91 3.06
CA ASN A 144 35.35 6.74 3.58
C ASN A 144 35.62 7.88 2.62
N LYS A 145 35.53 9.11 3.08
CA LYS A 145 35.84 10.35 2.33
C LYS A 145 36.57 11.36 3.22
N LYS A 146 37.34 12.23 2.59
CA LYS A 146 38.12 13.24 3.31
C LYS A 146 37.25 14.39 3.86
N SER A 147 36.15 14.68 3.21
CA SER A 147 35.23 15.75 3.59
C SER A 147 33.77 15.31 3.43
N VAL A 148 32.88 16.06 4.08
CA VAL A 148 31.42 15.83 3.94
C VAL A 148 30.93 16.23 2.53
N GLU A 149 31.56 17.19 1.89
CA GLU A 149 31.24 17.62 0.52
C GLU A 149 31.51 16.50 -0.49
N ASP A 150 32.65 15.83 -0.35
CA ASP A 150 32.99 14.65 -1.17
C ASP A 150 31.98 13.52 -0.94
N ALA A 151 31.54 13.33 0.31
CA ALA A 151 30.53 12.36 0.66
C ALA A 151 29.15 12.72 0.05
N ARG A 152 28.76 13.99 0.06
CA ARG A 152 27.51 14.47 -0.57
C ARG A 152 27.49 14.18 -2.06
N THR A 153 28.55 14.49 -2.77
CA THR A 153 28.69 14.22 -4.20
C THR A 153 28.58 12.72 -4.48
N TYR A 154 29.24 11.90 -3.67
CA TYR A 154 29.19 10.46 -3.79
C TYR A 154 27.77 9.90 -3.57
N PHE A 155 27.12 10.30 -2.48
CA PHE A 155 25.75 9.81 -2.15
C PHE A 155 24.70 10.29 -3.15
N ALA A 156 24.83 11.48 -3.72
CA ALA A 156 23.94 11.97 -4.77
C ALA A 156 23.96 11.04 -5.99
N ARG A 157 25.15 10.65 -6.44
CA ARG A 157 25.31 9.75 -7.59
C ARG A 157 24.84 8.33 -7.28
N VAL A 158 25.36 7.75 -6.22
CA VAL A 158 25.06 6.34 -5.86
C VAL A 158 23.61 6.19 -5.40
N GLY A 159 23.07 7.19 -4.73
CA GLY A 159 21.67 7.22 -4.32
C GLY A 159 20.69 7.23 -5.51
N ALA A 160 21.00 8.01 -6.55
CA ALA A 160 20.19 8.02 -7.77
C ALA A 160 20.18 6.66 -8.47
N ASP A 161 21.33 6.00 -8.57
CA ASP A 161 21.44 4.65 -9.12
C ASP A 161 20.66 3.62 -8.29
N LEU A 162 20.76 3.71 -6.98
CA LEU A 162 20.04 2.83 -6.05
C LEU A 162 18.53 2.98 -6.18
N ILE A 163 18.03 4.21 -6.21
CA ILE A 163 16.60 4.51 -6.40
C ILE A 163 16.09 3.95 -7.73
N ALA A 164 16.87 4.08 -8.80
CA ALA A 164 16.54 3.54 -10.11
C ALA A 164 16.43 2.00 -10.10
N HIS A 165 17.35 1.30 -9.44
CA HIS A 165 17.31 -0.16 -9.31
C HIS A 165 16.11 -0.65 -8.48
N PHE A 166 15.80 0.01 -7.37
CA PHE A 166 14.60 -0.30 -6.61
C PHE A 166 13.31 -0.04 -7.40
N SER A 167 13.28 1.03 -8.18
CA SER A 167 12.14 1.35 -9.06
C SER A 167 11.87 0.24 -10.08
N ARG A 168 12.90 -0.38 -10.66
CA ARG A 168 12.76 -1.53 -11.57
C ARG A 168 12.15 -2.74 -10.89
N LEU A 169 12.44 -2.94 -9.61
CA LEU A 169 11.81 -3.98 -8.79
C LEU A 169 10.33 -3.68 -8.46
N GLY A 170 9.86 -2.46 -8.69
CA GLY A 170 8.55 -2.00 -8.24
C GLY A 170 8.54 -1.48 -6.80
N SER A 171 9.71 -1.30 -6.19
CA SER A 171 9.85 -0.71 -4.86
C SER A 171 10.14 0.79 -4.94
N LYS A 172 9.43 1.57 -4.14
CA LYS A 172 9.70 3.00 -3.98
C LYS A 172 10.82 3.18 -2.96
N CYS A 173 11.93 3.76 -3.39
CA CYS A 173 13.07 4.08 -2.54
C CYS A 173 13.21 5.60 -2.42
N VAL A 174 13.30 6.10 -1.19
CA VAL A 174 13.41 7.54 -0.89
C VAL A 174 14.55 7.79 0.09
N GLU A 175 15.22 8.93 -0.07
CA GLU A 175 16.24 9.37 0.88
C GLU A 175 15.60 9.70 2.23
N LEU A 176 16.29 9.36 3.31
CA LEU A 176 15.92 9.76 4.66
C LEU A 176 16.65 11.05 5.07
N GLU A 177 15.92 11.96 5.63
CA GLU A 177 16.47 13.16 6.27
C GLU A 177 17.03 12.85 7.66
N THR A 178 17.76 13.79 8.23
CA THR A 178 18.41 13.64 9.53
C THR A 178 17.42 13.33 10.65
N ASP A 179 16.30 14.02 10.67
CA ASP A 179 15.23 13.81 11.65
C ASP A 179 14.66 12.38 11.56
N GLU A 180 14.39 11.92 10.36
CA GLU A 180 13.87 10.58 10.11
C GLU A 180 14.86 9.49 10.55
N ARG A 181 16.16 9.66 10.27
CA ARG A 181 17.19 8.71 10.71
C ARG A 181 17.35 8.69 12.21
N LEU A 182 17.33 9.84 12.86
CA LEU A 182 17.42 9.93 14.33
C LEU A 182 16.17 9.34 15.00
N ARG A 183 15.00 9.47 14.37
CA ARG A 183 13.78 8.85 14.87
C ARG A 183 13.86 7.32 14.91
N ILE A 184 14.48 6.70 13.93
CA ILE A 184 14.71 5.23 13.95
C ILE A 184 15.49 4.84 15.20
N VAL A 185 16.54 5.58 15.52
CA VAL A 185 17.38 5.35 16.71
C VAL A 185 16.60 5.59 18.00
N HIS A 186 15.86 6.70 18.06
CA HIS A 186 15.01 7.05 19.21
C HIS A 186 13.98 5.94 19.49
N ASP A 187 13.24 5.53 18.47
CA ASP A 187 12.16 4.55 18.62
C ASP A 187 12.68 3.17 19.01
N PHE A 188 13.92 2.83 18.63
CA PHE A 188 14.56 1.61 19.09
C PHE A 188 14.95 1.65 20.57
N PHE A 189 15.56 2.73 21.01
CA PHE A 189 16.05 2.86 22.39
C PHE A 189 14.99 3.28 23.40
N ARG A 190 13.98 4.03 22.95
CA ARG A 190 12.91 4.58 23.79
C ARG A 190 11.54 4.06 23.40
N VAL A 191 11.40 2.73 23.43
CA VAL A 191 10.12 2.08 23.14
C VAL A 191 9.05 2.54 24.13
N GLY A 192 7.90 2.98 23.60
CA GLY A 192 6.80 3.55 24.38
C GLY A 192 6.79 5.08 24.46
N GLU A 193 7.88 5.73 24.03
CA GLU A 193 8.02 7.19 24.03
C GLU A 193 8.03 7.78 22.60
N GLU A 194 7.54 7.06 21.58
CA GLU A 194 7.61 7.46 20.16
C GLU A 194 6.86 8.77 19.90
N THR A 195 5.75 9.02 20.62
CA THR A 195 4.98 10.26 20.50
C THR A 195 5.67 11.47 21.15
N ALA A 196 6.63 11.24 22.03
CA ALA A 196 7.39 12.28 22.69
C ALA A 196 8.61 12.74 21.86
N TYR A 197 8.91 12.05 20.76
CA TYR A 197 10.03 12.41 19.89
C TYR A 197 9.81 13.80 19.29
N HIS A 198 10.76 14.67 19.53
CA HIS A 198 10.83 16.02 18.96
C HIS A 198 12.30 16.37 18.77
N PHE A 199 12.69 16.62 17.53
CA PHE A 199 14.06 17.02 17.21
C PHE A 199 14.05 18.11 16.14
N ASP A 200 14.79 19.18 16.40
CA ASP A 200 15.11 20.25 15.44
C ASP A 200 16.59 20.57 15.55
N ILE A 201 17.31 20.37 14.45
CA ILE A 201 18.76 20.54 14.41
C ILE A 201 19.19 21.99 14.70
N LYS A 202 18.42 22.98 14.24
CA LYS A 202 18.72 24.40 14.43
C LYS A 202 18.47 24.82 15.88
N GLU A 203 17.36 24.37 16.45
CA GLU A 203 17.02 24.64 17.85
C GLU A 203 18.00 23.94 18.79
N THR A 204 18.37 22.70 18.50
CA THR A 204 19.33 21.91 19.28
C THR A 204 20.70 22.59 19.32
N ARG A 205 21.21 23.04 18.16
CA ARG A 205 22.47 23.78 18.08
C ARG A 205 22.41 25.12 18.84
N LYS A 206 21.29 25.82 18.75
CA LYS A 206 21.09 27.11 19.45
C LYS A 206 21.07 26.93 20.96
N LYS A 207 20.50 25.85 21.48
CA LYS A 207 20.44 25.51 22.89
C LYS A 207 21.72 24.88 23.43
N GLY A 208 22.65 24.51 22.55
CA GLY A 208 23.91 23.85 22.93
C GLY A 208 23.75 22.40 23.41
N HIS A 209 22.62 21.76 23.09
CA HIS A 209 22.38 20.33 23.36
C HIS A 209 23.06 19.44 22.34
N ASP A 210 23.48 18.25 22.75
CA ASP A 210 23.90 17.19 21.84
C ASP A 210 22.64 16.49 21.26
N PHE A 211 22.64 16.17 19.96
CA PHE A 211 21.57 15.41 19.35
C PHE A 211 21.37 14.04 20.01
N LYS A 212 22.39 13.48 20.61
CA LYS A 212 22.33 12.21 21.34
C LYS A 212 21.45 12.26 22.57
N ASP A 213 21.23 13.44 23.16
CA ASP A 213 20.33 13.63 24.29
C ASP A 213 18.87 13.29 23.93
N TYR A 214 18.51 13.37 22.65
CA TYR A 214 17.16 13.08 22.17
C TYR A 214 16.93 11.59 21.83
N VAL A 215 17.97 10.82 21.62
CA VAL A 215 17.87 9.44 21.08
C VAL A 215 18.41 8.36 22.01
N CYS A 216 19.32 8.69 22.94
CA CYS A 216 19.89 7.72 23.85
C CYS A 216 18.88 7.24 24.90
N PRO A 217 18.99 5.98 25.36
CA PRO A 217 18.24 5.52 26.53
C PRO A 217 18.78 6.16 27.79
N ASP A 218 18.05 6.06 28.90
CA ASP A 218 18.49 6.62 30.19
C ASP A 218 19.69 5.87 30.77
N THR A 219 19.74 4.56 30.58
CA THR A 219 20.83 3.69 31.03
C THR A 219 21.16 2.64 29.99
N MET A 220 22.43 2.22 29.96
CA MET A 220 22.92 1.10 29.14
C MET A 220 23.86 0.23 29.98
N GLU A 221 23.54 -1.05 30.05
CA GLU A 221 24.38 -2.06 30.72
C GLU A 221 24.64 -3.21 29.73
N PHE A 222 25.92 -3.55 29.51
CA PHE A 222 26.31 -4.63 28.62
C PHE A 222 26.81 -5.82 29.44
N GLU A 223 26.14 -6.94 29.24
CA GLU A 223 26.51 -8.21 29.89
C GLU A 223 27.22 -9.15 28.89
N LYS A 224 27.50 -10.35 29.33
CA LYS A 224 28.23 -11.36 28.51
C LYS A 224 27.52 -11.64 27.19
N ASP A 225 26.22 -11.84 27.23
CA ASP A 225 25.39 -12.34 26.12
C ASP A 225 24.09 -11.60 25.90
N TYR A 226 23.89 -10.48 26.60
CA TYR A 226 22.78 -9.59 26.43
C TYR A 226 23.15 -8.17 26.90
N PHE A 227 22.26 -7.22 26.67
CA PHE A 227 22.37 -5.87 27.20
C PHE A 227 21.03 -5.41 27.78
N LYS A 228 21.08 -4.40 28.63
CA LYS A 228 19.92 -3.75 29.20
C LYS A 228 19.93 -2.27 28.80
N MET A 229 18.82 -1.78 28.31
CA MET A 229 18.61 -0.36 27.97
C MET A 229 17.36 0.15 28.68
N GLY A 230 17.56 1.06 29.63
CA GLY A 230 16.49 1.42 30.55
C GLY A 230 15.94 0.19 31.26
N ASP A 231 14.64 -0.04 31.17
CA ASP A 231 13.96 -1.20 31.77
C ASP A 231 13.83 -2.39 30.79
N ARG A 232 14.33 -2.26 29.56
CA ARG A 232 14.24 -3.29 28.52
C ARG A 232 15.54 -4.06 28.37
N TYR A 233 15.38 -5.29 27.88
CA TYR A 233 16.50 -6.20 27.59
C TYR A 233 16.66 -6.38 26.09
N GLY A 234 17.91 -6.50 25.64
CA GLY A 234 18.23 -6.76 24.24
C GLY A 234 19.33 -7.81 24.09
N ARG A 235 19.36 -8.43 22.93
CA ARG A 235 20.36 -9.44 22.57
C ARG A 235 20.69 -9.38 21.10
N VAL A 236 21.97 -9.47 20.78
CA VAL A 236 22.45 -9.51 19.39
C VAL A 236 22.89 -10.92 19.04
N LEU A 237 22.39 -11.38 17.90
CA LEU A 237 22.77 -12.64 17.27
C LEU A 237 23.46 -12.36 15.93
N PHE A 238 24.22 -13.33 15.44
CA PHE A 238 24.82 -13.27 14.11
C PHE A 238 24.67 -14.60 13.39
N LEU A 239 24.70 -14.57 12.05
CA LEU A 239 24.69 -15.77 11.23
C LEU A 239 26.06 -16.45 11.33
N ARG A 240 26.08 -17.63 11.95
CA ARG A 240 27.28 -18.41 12.15
C ARG A 240 27.53 -19.36 11.00
N GLU A 241 26.55 -20.14 10.63
CA GLU A 241 26.64 -21.16 9.58
C GLU A 241 25.30 -21.24 8.81
N TYR A 242 25.42 -21.65 7.56
CA TYR A 242 24.26 -22.00 6.73
C TYR A 242 24.62 -23.15 5.77
N ALA A 243 23.61 -23.93 5.39
CA ALA A 243 23.78 -24.99 4.41
C ALA A 243 24.05 -24.44 3.00
N SER A 244 24.55 -25.27 2.11
CA SER A 244 24.74 -24.92 0.69
C SER A 244 23.42 -24.54 -0.02
N TYR A 245 22.30 -24.93 0.53
CA TYR A 245 20.95 -24.56 0.05
C TYR A 245 20.17 -23.86 1.17
N ILE A 246 19.82 -22.61 0.94
CA ILE A 246 18.96 -21.80 1.82
C ILE A 246 17.67 -21.48 1.07
N LYS A 247 16.54 -21.50 1.78
CA LYS A 247 15.26 -21.05 1.22
C LYS A 247 15.23 -19.53 1.10
N ASP A 248 14.69 -19.01 0.03
CA ASP A 248 14.46 -17.57 -0.19
C ASP A 248 13.47 -16.94 0.80
N SER A 249 12.77 -17.75 1.60
CA SER A 249 11.90 -17.31 2.68
C SER A 249 12.60 -17.08 4.02
N MET A 250 13.89 -17.36 4.16
CA MET A 250 14.58 -17.31 5.45
C MET A 250 14.49 -15.95 6.14
N VAL A 251 14.74 -14.88 5.41
CA VAL A 251 14.68 -13.50 5.94
C VAL A 251 13.25 -13.16 6.36
N THR A 252 12.27 -13.50 5.55
CA THR A 252 10.87 -13.23 5.84
C THR A 252 10.35 -14.08 6.99
N ASP A 253 10.73 -15.35 7.09
CA ASP A 253 10.34 -16.23 8.19
C ASP A 253 10.89 -15.74 9.55
N LEU A 254 12.14 -15.28 9.59
CA LEU A 254 12.74 -14.68 10.78
C LEU A 254 12.08 -13.37 11.18
N THR A 255 11.77 -12.53 10.21
CA THR A 255 11.19 -11.20 10.46
C THR A 255 9.67 -11.21 10.61
N ASP A 256 8.99 -12.33 10.34
CA ASP A 256 7.56 -12.50 10.60
C ASP A 256 7.21 -12.77 12.07
N LEU A 257 8.20 -13.03 12.89
CA LEU A 257 7.99 -13.22 14.31
C LEU A 257 7.48 -11.93 14.97
N ASN A 258 6.45 -12.07 15.79
CA ASN A 258 5.84 -10.94 16.52
C ASN A 258 6.76 -10.43 17.64
N ARG A 259 7.90 -9.88 17.26
CA ARG A 259 8.94 -9.37 18.16
C ARG A 259 9.48 -8.04 17.64
N ASN A 260 9.91 -7.19 18.57
CA ASN A 260 10.76 -6.06 18.22
C ASN A 260 12.13 -6.61 17.83
N LEU A 261 12.45 -6.52 16.56
CA LEU A 261 13.72 -6.97 16.07
C LEU A 261 14.23 -6.08 14.93
N MET A 262 15.55 -5.99 14.84
CA MET A 262 16.20 -5.31 13.73
C MET A 262 17.27 -6.24 13.17
N MET A 263 17.13 -6.60 11.89
CA MET A 263 18.06 -7.47 11.18
C MET A 263 18.77 -6.68 10.10
N SER A 264 20.09 -6.76 10.09
CA SER A 264 20.91 -6.07 9.10
C SER A 264 21.85 -7.03 8.39
N ILE A 265 22.00 -6.85 7.09
CA ILE A 265 22.96 -7.54 6.24
C ILE A 265 23.94 -6.50 5.71
N ASP A 266 25.17 -6.54 6.17
CA ASP A 266 26.25 -5.73 5.64
C ASP A 266 26.88 -6.42 4.44
N ILE A 267 26.93 -5.73 3.31
CA ILE A 267 27.42 -6.24 2.03
C ILE A 267 28.65 -5.44 1.62
N VAL A 268 29.75 -6.13 1.42
CA VAL A 268 31.01 -5.55 0.93
C VAL A 268 31.36 -6.20 -0.42
N PRO A 269 31.05 -5.54 -1.55
CA PRO A 269 31.41 -6.06 -2.86
C PRO A 269 32.94 -6.06 -3.04
N VAL A 270 33.47 -7.14 -3.62
CA VAL A 270 34.88 -7.25 -3.96
C VAL A 270 35.09 -6.84 -5.42
N PRO A 271 36.13 -6.04 -5.76
CA PRO A 271 36.46 -5.75 -7.16
C PRO A 271 36.60 -7.02 -7.98
N THR A 272 36.06 -7.09 -9.18
CA THR A 272 35.99 -8.32 -9.99
C THR A 272 37.35 -8.94 -10.26
N ASP A 273 38.37 -8.15 -10.56
CA ASP A 273 39.73 -8.60 -10.81
C ASP A 273 40.39 -9.20 -9.55
N GLU A 274 40.14 -8.63 -8.38
CA GLU A 274 40.63 -9.16 -7.10
C GLU A 274 39.87 -10.44 -6.72
N ALA A 275 38.57 -10.50 -6.96
CA ALA A 275 37.72 -11.67 -6.72
C ALA A 275 38.19 -12.89 -7.54
N VAL A 276 38.44 -12.70 -8.85
CA VAL A 276 38.94 -13.76 -9.73
C VAL A 276 40.29 -14.28 -9.27
N ARG A 277 41.23 -13.39 -8.94
CA ARG A 277 42.56 -13.78 -8.44
C ARG A 277 42.49 -14.54 -7.12
N GLU A 278 41.63 -14.14 -6.21
CA GLU A 278 41.40 -14.83 -4.94
C GLU A 278 40.83 -16.24 -5.17
N ALA A 279 39.84 -16.37 -6.05
CA ALA A 279 39.27 -17.66 -6.43
C ALA A 279 40.30 -18.59 -7.07
N GLU A 280 41.12 -18.08 -8.00
CA GLU A 280 42.21 -18.83 -8.61
C GLU A 280 43.23 -19.28 -7.58
N SER A 281 43.62 -18.40 -6.64
CA SER A 281 44.55 -18.72 -5.56
C SER A 281 44.02 -19.81 -4.64
N ARG A 282 42.73 -19.77 -4.29
CA ARG A 282 42.10 -20.82 -3.46
C ARG A 282 42.01 -22.15 -4.19
N LEU A 283 41.67 -22.15 -5.47
CA LEU A 283 41.65 -23.35 -6.30
C LEU A 283 43.01 -23.98 -6.39
N LEU A 284 44.06 -23.19 -6.64
CA LEU A 284 45.44 -23.65 -6.66
C LEU A 284 45.89 -24.25 -5.31
N GLY A 285 45.47 -23.64 -4.20
CA GLY A 285 45.70 -24.15 -2.86
C GLY A 285 45.10 -25.55 -2.65
N VAL A 286 43.84 -25.75 -3.07
CA VAL A 286 43.19 -27.06 -2.96
C VAL A 286 43.85 -28.10 -3.87
N GLU A 287 44.21 -27.75 -5.10
CA GLU A 287 44.90 -28.63 -6.03
C GLU A 287 46.30 -29.02 -5.50
N THR A 288 46.99 -28.07 -4.89
CA THR A 288 48.31 -28.35 -4.24
C THR A 288 48.16 -29.32 -3.07
N ASN A 289 47.12 -29.16 -2.26
CA ASN A 289 46.83 -30.08 -1.15
C ASN A 289 46.50 -31.49 -1.66
N ILE A 290 45.74 -31.63 -2.72
CA ILE A 290 45.45 -32.92 -3.37
C ILE A 290 46.75 -33.56 -3.88
N THR A 291 47.58 -32.78 -4.57
CA THR A 291 48.87 -33.26 -5.09
C THR A 291 49.80 -33.72 -3.96
N ASN A 292 49.89 -32.96 -2.88
CA ASN A 292 50.72 -33.31 -1.72
C ASN A 292 50.19 -34.59 -1.03
N TRP A 293 48.87 -34.73 -0.92
CA TRP A 293 48.26 -35.95 -0.40
C TRP A 293 48.60 -37.17 -1.27
N GLN A 294 48.46 -37.04 -2.60
CA GLN A 294 48.81 -38.12 -3.55
C GLN A 294 50.30 -38.50 -3.45
N ARG A 295 51.21 -37.51 -3.39
CA ARG A 295 52.63 -37.77 -3.18
C ARG A 295 52.91 -38.55 -1.89
N LYS A 296 52.22 -38.21 -0.79
CA LYS A 296 52.37 -38.91 0.48
C LYS A 296 51.84 -40.34 0.40
N GLN A 297 50.73 -40.59 -0.33
CA GLN A 297 50.22 -41.94 -0.55
C GLN A 297 51.23 -42.78 -1.40
N ASN A 298 51.78 -42.18 -2.44
CA ASN A 298 52.80 -42.85 -3.28
C ASN A 298 54.04 -43.19 -2.50
N GLN A 299 54.51 -42.30 -1.62
CA GLN A 299 55.68 -42.59 -0.72
C GLN A 299 55.36 -43.74 0.24
N ASN A 300 54.14 -43.95 0.62
CA ASN A 300 53.66 -45.05 1.45
C ASN A 300 53.30 -46.32 0.65
N ASN A 301 53.68 -46.39 -0.62
CA ASN A 301 53.40 -47.51 -1.56
C ASN A 301 51.90 -47.79 -1.76
N ASN A 302 51.03 -46.78 -1.54
CA ASN A 302 49.59 -46.90 -1.71
C ASN A 302 49.18 -46.25 -3.03
N PHE A 303 49.54 -46.85 -4.16
CA PHE A 303 49.30 -46.31 -5.51
C PHE A 303 47.88 -46.36 -5.97
N SER A 304 47.02 -47.11 -5.33
CA SER A 304 45.56 -47.22 -5.65
C SER A 304 44.67 -46.35 -4.77
N ALA A 305 45.26 -45.51 -3.89
CA ALA A 305 44.48 -44.64 -3.03
C ALA A 305 43.73 -43.58 -3.83
N THR A 306 42.43 -43.54 -3.66
CA THR A 306 41.56 -42.51 -4.23
C THR A 306 41.61 -41.24 -3.39
N VAL A 307 41.54 -40.08 -4.04
CA VAL A 307 41.49 -38.79 -3.36
C VAL A 307 40.27 -38.77 -2.40
N PRO A 308 40.42 -38.31 -1.15
CA PRO A 308 39.30 -38.19 -0.23
C PRO A 308 38.17 -37.33 -0.83
N TYR A 309 36.94 -37.80 -0.63
CA TYR A 309 35.76 -37.13 -1.15
C TYR A 309 35.69 -35.64 -0.80
N ASP A 310 36.05 -35.28 0.43
CA ASP A 310 36.02 -33.90 0.90
C ASP A 310 36.97 -32.98 0.09
N MET A 311 38.16 -33.50 -0.30
CA MET A 311 39.11 -32.74 -1.11
C MET A 311 38.60 -32.55 -2.57
N GLU A 312 38.02 -33.61 -3.13
CA GLU A 312 37.43 -33.51 -4.47
C GLU A 312 36.23 -32.57 -4.49
N GLN A 313 35.40 -32.63 -3.45
CA GLN A 313 34.23 -31.73 -3.30
C GLN A 313 34.70 -30.28 -3.18
N GLN A 314 35.70 -29.99 -2.36
CA GLN A 314 36.29 -28.65 -2.25
C GLN A 314 36.82 -28.13 -3.57
N LYS A 315 37.53 -29.00 -4.35
CA LYS A 315 38.01 -28.64 -5.68
C LYS A 315 36.88 -28.28 -6.62
N LYS A 316 35.83 -29.07 -6.63
CA LYS A 316 34.63 -28.85 -7.46
C LYS A 316 33.96 -27.53 -7.10
N GLU A 317 33.72 -27.26 -5.81
CA GLU A 317 33.13 -26.04 -5.31
C GLU A 317 33.94 -24.79 -5.68
N MET A 318 35.28 -24.85 -5.54
CA MET A 318 36.13 -23.73 -5.90
C MET A 318 36.16 -23.48 -7.41
N LYS A 319 36.09 -24.53 -8.23
CA LYS A 319 36.03 -24.42 -9.67
C LYS A 319 34.70 -23.83 -10.12
N GLU A 320 33.60 -24.28 -9.56
CA GLU A 320 32.26 -23.71 -9.81
C GLU A 320 32.20 -22.22 -9.42
N PHE A 321 32.79 -21.87 -8.28
CA PHE A 321 32.87 -20.49 -7.83
C PHE A 321 33.67 -19.61 -8.81
N LEU A 322 34.81 -20.10 -9.32
CA LEU A 322 35.58 -19.39 -10.33
C LEU A 322 34.82 -19.25 -11.64
N ASP A 323 34.12 -20.29 -12.09
CA ASP A 323 33.28 -20.26 -13.27
C ASP A 323 32.12 -19.25 -13.13
N ASP A 324 31.49 -19.17 -11.96
CA ASP A 324 30.46 -18.18 -11.66
C ASP A 324 30.97 -16.74 -11.80
N LEU A 325 32.18 -16.45 -11.30
CA LEU A 325 32.80 -15.14 -11.39
C LEU A 325 33.23 -14.76 -12.81
N THR A 326 33.63 -15.73 -13.63
CA THR A 326 34.24 -15.48 -14.96
C THR A 326 33.26 -15.60 -16.12
N THR A 327 32.24 -16.48 -16.01
CA THR A 327 31.33 -16.82 -17.12
C THR A 327 29.89 -16.54 -16.87
N ARG A 328 29.44 -16.41 -15.61
CA ARG A 328 28.02 -16.28 -15.25
C ARG A 328 27.63 -14.91 -14.72
N ASP A 329 28.46 -13.90 -14.90
CA ASP A 329 28.22 -12.52 -14.42
C ASP A 329 27.88 -12.40 -12.92
N GLN A 330 28.46 -13.29 -12.14
CA GLN A 330 28.38 -13.26 -10.67
C GLN A 330 29.52 -12.41 -10.08
N ARG A 331 29.22 -11.73 -8.97
CA ARG A 331 30.22 -11.00 -8.21
C ARG A 331 30.49 -11.70 -6.88
N MET A 332 31.72 -11.56 -6.38
CA MET A 332 32.05 -11.98 -5.03
C MET A 332 31.75 -10.87 -4.04
N MET A 333 31.07 -11.24 -2.97
CA MET A 333 30.71 -10.33 -1.89
C MET A 333 31.00 -10.93 -0.54
N PHE A 334 31.41 -10.09 0.40
CA PHE A 334 31.47 -10.44 1.80
C PHE A 334 30.19 -9.96 2.49
N ALA A 335 29.57 -10.82 3.26
CA ALA A 335 28.35 -10.49 3.97
C ALA A 335 28.46 -10.78 5.47
N VAL A 336 27.94 -9.88 6.29
CA VAL A 336 27.76 -10.05 7.74
C VAL A 336 26.27 -9.87 8.03
N LEU A 337 25.64 -10.88 8.59
CA LEU A 337 24.25 -10.80 9.01
C LEU A 337 24.17 -10.76 10.53
N THR A 338 23.59 -9.69 11.05
CA THR A 338 23.36 -9.48 12.48
C THR A 338 21.88 -9.23 12.75
N LEU A 339 21.42 -9.66 13.90
CA LEU A 339 20.06 -9.49 14.35
C LEU A 339 20.06 -9.06 15.81
N VAL A 340 19.39 -7.97 16.13
CA VAL A 340 19.13 -7.55 17.51
C VAL A 340 17.63 -7.65 17.78
N HIS A 341 17.26 -8.24 18.90
CA HIS A 341 15.88 -8.24 19.38
C HIS A 341 15.81 -7.79 20.82
N THR A 342 14.66 -7.28 21.21
CA THR A 342 14.42 -6.70 22.53
C THR A 342 13.16 -7.26 23.16
N ALA A 343 13.13 -7.27 24.49
CA ALA A 343 11.99 -7.73 25.27
C ALA A 343 11.84 -6.94 26.56
N ASP A 344 10.68 -7.05 27.19
CA ASP A 344 10.37 -6.33 28.45
C ASP A 344 10.97 -7.00 29.69
N SER A 345 11.34 -8.29 29.57
CA SER A 345 11.94 -9.06 30.65
C SER A 345 13.03 -9.99 30.15
N LYS A 346 13.97 -10.36 31.03
CA LYS A 346 15.04 -11.32 30.70
C LYS A 346 14.48 -12.68 30.29
N LYS A 347 13.42 -13.13 30.97
CA LYS A 347 12.77 -14.42 30.61
C LYS A 347 12.19 -14.37 29.21
N GLN A 348 11.45 -13.31 28.88
CA GLN A 348 10.89 -13.13 27.55
C GLN A 348 11.99 -13.04 26.49
N LEU A 349 13.10 -12.37 26.80
CA LEU A 349 14.26 -12.31 25.91
C LEU A 349 14.82 -13.69 25.61
N ASP A 350 14.97 -14.53 26.62
CA ASP A 350 15.47 -15.91 26.46
C ASP A 350 14.52 -16.78 25.64
N ASP A 351 13.21 -16.69 25.91
CA ASP A 351 12.17 -17.41 25.15
C ASP A 351 12.14 -16.95 23.68
N ASP A 352 12.26 -15.66 23.42
CA ASP A 352 12.29 -15.09 22.08
C ASP A 352 13.56 -15.48 21.32
N THR A 353 14.69 -15.56 22.00
CA THR A 353 15.96 -16.06 21.43
C THR A 353 15.81 -17.50 20.96
N GLU A 354 15.24 -18.38 21.78
CA GLU A 354 15.01 -19.77 21.40
C GLU A 354 14.04 -19.90 20.21
N ALA A 355 13.02 -19.08 20.15
CA ALA A 355 12.10 -19.03 19.01
C ALA A 355 12.83 -18.64 17.71
N LEU A 356 13.68 -17.61 17.75
CA LEU A 356 14.49 -17.17 16.62
C LEU A 356 15.48 -18.24 16.16
N LEU A 357 16.16 -18.89 17.08
CA LEU A 357 17.09 -19.99 16.78
C LEU A 357 16.40 -21.19 16.16
N THR A 358 15.18 -21.48 16.59
CA THR A 358 14.37 -22.56 16.03
C THR A 358 13.94 -22.28 14.59
N VAL A 359 13.44 -21.08 14.31
CA VAL A 359 13.08 -20.66 12.94
C VAL A 359 14.30 -20.67 12.02
N ALA A 360 15.46 -20.23 12.50
CA ALA A 360 16.70 -20.28 11.74
C ALA A 360 17.08 -21.71 11.36
N ARG A 361 17.02 -22.65 12.31
CA ARG A 361 17.29 -24.09 12.06
C ARG A 361 16.32 -24.70 11.04
N GLN A 362 15.05 -24.33 11.07
CA GLN A 362 14.05 -24.75 10.07
C GLN A 362 14.39 -24.27 8.65
N ASN A 363 15.11 -23.17 8.55
CA ASN A 363 15.61 -22.60 7.29
C ASN A 363 17.06 -23.00 6.98
N LEU A 364 17.59 -24.02 7.65
CA LEU A 364 18.95 -24.55 7.46
C LEU A 364 20.05 -23.52 7.77
N CYS A 365 19.76 -22.59 8.67
CA CYS A 365 20.70 -21.57 9.12
C CYS A 365 21.00 -21.75 10.62
N GLN A 366 22.22 -21.44 11.01
CA GLN A 366 22.63 -21.39 12.40
C GLN A 366 22.98 -19.96 12.81
N PHE A 367 22.18 -19.41 13.70
CA PHE A 367 22.50 -18.17 14.40
C PHE A 367 23.13 -18.50 15.76
N ALA A 368 24.00 -17.62 16.19
CA ALA A 368 24.60 -17.71 17.51
C ALA A 368 24.52 -16.35 18.22
N VAL A 369 24.43 -16.40 19.53
CA VAL A 369 24.45 -15.20 20.37
C VAL A 369 25.90 -14.68 20.45
N LEU A 370 26.09 -13.38 20.25
CA LEU A 370 27.38 -12.74 20.46
C LEU A 370 27.75 -12.75 21.96
N LYS A 371 28.92 -13.27 22.26
CA LYS A 371 29.44 -13.29 23.64
C LYS A 371 30.58 -12.29 23.79
N TYR A 372 30.48 -11.41 24.80
CA TYR A 372 31.43 -10.32 25.08
C TYR A 372 31.56 -9.27 23.96
N GLN A 373 30.67 -9.28 22.98
CA GLN A 373 30.66 -8.37 21.83
C GLN A 373 29.27 -7.74 21.58
N GLN A 374 28.44 -7.66 22.60
CA GLN A 374 27.09 -7.08 22.48
C GLN A 374 27.12 -5.61 22.03
N PRO A 375 28.01 -4.73 22.52
CA PRO A 375 28.10 -3.35 22.03
C PRO A 375 28.41 -3.26 20.53
N ASP A 376 29.42 -4.00 20.07
CA ASP A 376 29.81 -4.02 18.67
C ASP A 376 28.74 -4.64 17.78
N GLY A 377 28.05 -5.67 18.27
CA GLY A 377 26.93 -6.29 17.61
C GLY A 377 25.74 -5.35 17.44
N LEU A 378 25.39 -4.63 18.50
CA LEU A 378 24.32 -3.62 18.48
C LEU A 378 24.60 -2.53 17.43
N ASN A 379 25.81 -1.97 17.44
CA ASN A 379 26.20 -0.93 16.50
C ASN A 379 26.26 -1.43 15.05
N THR A 380 26.53 -2.72 14.84
CA THR A 380 26.47 -3.34 13.51
C THR A 380 25.03 -3.61 13.05
N ALA A 381 24.15 -4.05 13.95
CA ALA A 381 22.75 -4.34 13.62
C ALA A 381 21.91 -3.07 13.38
N MET A 382 22.29 -1.96 13.98
CA MET A 382 21.62 -0.67 13.79
C MET A 382 22.00 -0.02 12.45
N PRO A 383 21.12 0.78 11.85
CA PRO A 383 21.36 1.41 10.53
C PRO A 383 22.26 2.66 10.62
N PHE A 384 23.34 2.57 11.36
CA PHE A 384 24.32 3.64 11.47
C PHE A 384 25.28 3.71 10.28
N GLY A 385 25.57 2.56 9.66
CA GLY A 385 26.58 2.40 8.63
C GLY A 385 27.94 1.94 9.17
N THR A 386 27.98 1.40 10.39
CA THR A 386 29.18 0.81 10.98
C THR A 386 29.13 -0.72 10.94
N ARG A 387 30.30 -1.35 10.85
CA ARG A 387 30.46 -2.80 10.81
C ARG A 387 31.58 -3.19 11.74
N LYS A 388 31.24 -3.67 12.94
CA LYS A 388 32.19 -3.94 14.04
C LYS A 388 32.31 -5.41 14.39
N ILE A 389 31.70 -6.30 13.58
CA ILE A 389 31.75 -7.78 13.77
C ILE A 389 32.49 -8.44 12.62
N ASP A 390 33.32 -9.42 12.92
CA ASP A 390 34.19 -10.17 11.97
C ASP A 390 33.58 -11.48 11.46
N ALA A 391 32.24 -11.65 11.53
CA ALA A 391 31.57 -12.88 11.11
C ALA A 391 31.21 -12.87 9.61
N PHE A 392 32.21 -12.71 8.75
CA PHE A 392 32.05 -12.66 7.30
C PHE A 392 31.71 -14.00 6.69
N ARG A 393 30.85 -13.93 5.65
CA ARG A 393 30.65 -15.02 4.70
C ARG A 393 30.99 -14.53 3.30
N THR A 394 31.70 -15.37 2.54
CA THR A 394 31.99 -15.12 1.13
C THR A 394 30.88 -15.71 0.29
N LEU A 395 30.17 -14.87 -0.47
CA LEU A 395 29.01 -15.23 -1.26
C LEU A 395 29.15 -14.76 -2.70
N THR A 396 28.56 -15.52 -3.63
CA THR A 396 28.26 -15.02 -4.98
C THR A 396 27.01 -14.13 -4.94
N THR A 397 26.77 -13.38 -6.01
CA THR A 397 25.55 -12.57 -6.14
C THR A 397 24.28 -13.42 -5.95
N GLU A 398 24.20 -14.57 -6.60
CA GLU A 398 23.06 -15.49 -6.50
C GLU A 398 22.86 -16.01 -5.07
N SER A 399 23.93 -16.41 -4.41
CA SER A 399 23.87 -16.89 -3.02
C SER A 399 23.43 -15.79 -2.05
N LEU A 400 23.85 -14.55 -2.28
CA LEU A 400 23.41 -13.41 -1.46
C LEU A 400 21.97 -13.03 -1.77
N ALA A 401 21.53 -13.15 -3.02
CA ALA A 401 20.16 -12.82 -3.43
C ALA A 401 19.10 -13.70 -2.76
N VAL A 402 19.46 -14.87 -2.26
CA VAL A 402 18.58 -15.73 -1.46
C VAL A 402 18.11 -15.04 -0.17
N PHE A 403 18.87 -14.08 0.35
CA PHE A 403 18.47 -13.24 1.49
C PHE A 403 17.54 -12.08 1.06
N ILE A 404 16.75 -12.28 0.01
CA ILE A 404 15.84 -11.27 -0.53
C ILE A 404 14.89 -10.72 0.55
N PRO A 405 14.81 -9.39 0.74
CA PRO A 405 14.09 -8.80 1.85
C PRO A 405 12.61 -8.50 1.53
N PHE A 406 12.05 -9.10 0.50
CA PHE A 406 10.71 -8.81 0.03
C PHE A 406 9.74 -9.95 0.33
N LYS A 407 8.54 -9.60 0.73
CA LYS A 407 7.46 -10.55 1.01
C LYS A 407 6.15 -10.12 0.35
N VAL A 408 5.50 -9.11 0.89
CA VAL A 408 4.20 -8.64 0.44
C VAL A 408 4.07 -7.16 0.77
N GLN A 409 3.36 -6.43 -0.09
CA GLN A 409 3.00 -5.05 0.19
C GLN A 409 2.03 -4.98 1.36
N ASP A 410 2.16 -3.95 2.17
CA ASP A 410 1.19 -3.54 3.19
C ASP A 410 0.65 -2.15 2.86
N ILE A 411 -0.57 -1.88 3.30
CA ILE A 411 -1.26 -0.62 3.06
C ILE A 411 -1.53 0.04 4.41
N TYR A 412 -0.90 1.18 4.64
CA TYR A 412 -1.10 1.98 5.83
C TYR A 412 -1.02 3.47 5.49
N HIS A 413 -2.16 4.16 5.59
CA HIS A 413 -2.25 5.61 5.48
C HIS A 413 -2.69 6.19 6.82
N GLU A 414 -2.00 7.20 7.31
CA GLU A 414 -2.42 7.92 8.51
C GLU A 414 -3.81 8.53 8.31
N ASN A 415 -4.64 8.46 9.32
CA ASN A 415 -6.05 8.91 9.30
C ASN A 415 -6.92 8.21 8.23
N GLY A 416 -6.52 7.01 7.82
CA GLY A 416 -7.26 6.20 6.86
C GLY A 416 -8.40 5.41 7.48
N ILE A 417 -9.13 4.73 6.63
CA ILE A 417 -10.25 3.85 6.97
C ILE A 417 -9.75 2.40 7.03
N TYR A 418 -10.27 1.64 7.99
CA TYR A 418 -10.02 0.20 8.10
C TYR A 418 -10.82 -0.57 7.06
N TYR A 419 -10.14 -1.37 6.24
CA TYR A 419 -10.77 -2.21 5.19
C TYR A 419 -10.65 -3.71 5.45
N GLY A 420 -9.87 -4.13 6.42
CA GLY A 420 -9.63 -5.52 6.75
C GLY A 420 -8.18 -5.77 7.16
N GLN A 421 -7.77 -7.04 7.15
CA GLN A 421 -6.41 -7.46 7.43
C GLN A 421 -5.79 -8.09 6.20
N ASN A 422 -4.50 -7.81 5.96
CA ASN A 422 -3.72 -8.52 4.96
C ASN A 422 -3.63 -10.01 5.33
N VAL A 423 -3.99 -10.88 4.41
CA VAL A 423 -4.00 -12.34 4.65
C VAL A 423 -2.59 -12.88 4.91
N ILE A 424 -1.58 -12.27 4.35
CA ILE A 424 -0.19 -12.73 4.40
C ILE A 424 0.55 -12.13 5.60
N SER A 425 0.60 -10.81 5.71
CA SER A 425 1.31 -10.12 6.80
C SER A 425 0.51 -10.08 8.10
N LYS A 426 -0.78 -10.32 8.05
CA LYS A 426 -1.75 -10.17 9.18
C LYS A 426 -1.91 -8.72 9.67
N ASN A 427 -1.27 -7.77 9.05
CA ASN A 427 -1.39 -6.36 9.39
C ASN A 427 -2.75 -5.80 8.96
N MET A 428 -3.21 -4.78 9.67
CA MET A 428 -4.42 -4.06 9.29
C MET A 428 -4.19 -3.28 8.00
N ILE A 429 -5.20 -3.27 7.14
CA ILE A 429 -5.24 -2.44 5.94
C ILE A 429 -5.98 -1.16 6.29
N ILE A 430 -5.25 -0.07 6.37
CA ILE A 430 -5.74 1.27 6.64
C ILE A 430 -5.43 2.14 5.42
N ALA A 431 -6.46 2.60 4.74
CA ALA A 431 -6.30 3.36 3.50
C ALA A 431 -7.15 4.62 3.45
N ASP A 432 -6.64 5.64 2.82
CA ASP A 432 -7.33 6.91 2.57
C ASP A 432 -7.34 7.19 1.07
N ARG A 433 -8.51 7.03 0.45
CA ARG A 433 -8.73 7.28 -0.99
C ARG A 433 -8.43 8.72 -1.41
N ARG A 434 -8.56 9.67 -0.48
CA ARG A 434 -8.32 11.09 -0.72
C ARG A 434 -6.86 11.41 -1.02
N GLN A 435 -5.94 10.53 -0.61
CA GLN A 435 -4.50 10.65 -0.86
C GLN A 435 -4.08 10.13 -2.25
N LEU A 436 -4.98 9.43 -2.96
CA LEU A 436 -4.71 8.90 -4.28
C LEU A 436 -4.87 9.96 -5.37
N LEU A 437 -4.19 9.77 -6.48
CA LEU A 437 -4.36 10.62 -7.67
C LEU A 437 -5.77 10.52 -8.23
N ASN A 438 -6.36 9.33 -8.18
CA ASN A 438 -7.75 9.07 -8.52
C ASN A 438 -8.42 8.31 -7.39
N GLY A 439 -9.16 9.02 -6.54
CA GLY A 439 -9.84 8.46 -5.36
C GLY A 439 -11.18 7.76 -5.66
N ASN A 440 -11.60 7.68 -6.90
CA ASN A 440 -12.78 6.89 -7.28
C ASN A 440 -12.50 5.40 -7.16
N SER A 441 -13.52 4.61 -6.86
CA SER A 441 -13.36 3.19 -6.59
C SER A 441 -14.43 2.31 -7.23
N PHE A 442 -14.14 1.01 -7.29
CA PHE A 442 -15.12 -0.04 -7.60
C PHE A 442 -15.07 -1.14 -6.55
N ILE A 443 -16.23 -1.68 -6.25
CA ILE A 443 -16.40 -2.90 -5.44
C ILE A 443 -17.05 -3.95 -6.33
N LEU A 444 -16.29 -5.01 -6.62
CA LEU A 444 -16.66 -6.05 -7.57
C LEU A 444 -16.79 -7.40 -6.87
N GLY A 445 -17.79 -8.17 -7.21
CA GLY A 445 -17.93 -9.52 -6.67
C GLY A 445 -19.30 -10.14 -6.97
N VAL A 446 -19.40 -11.46 -6.86
CA VAL A 446 -20.67 -12.17 -7.03
C VAL A 446 -21.66 -11.85 -5.91
N SER A 447 -22.93 -12.20 -6.13
CA SER A 447 -23.96 -12.10 -5.09
C SER A 447 -23.56 -12.89 -3.85
N GLY A 448 -23.74 -12.33 -2.66
CA GLY A 448 -23.33 -12.93 -1.39
C GLY A 448 -21.82 -12.85 -1.09
N GLY A 449 -21.01 -12.27 -1.97
CA GLY A 449 -19.55 -12.10 -1.79
C GLY A 449 -19.13 -11.05 -0.76
N GLY A 450 -20.07 -10.24 -0.27
CA GLY A 450 -19.79 -9.21 0.74
C GLY A 450 -19.64 -7.79 0.21
N LYS A 451 -20.10 -7.50 -1.02
CA LYS A 451 -20.01 -6.15 -1.62
C LYS A 451 -20.70 -5.07 -0.78
N SER A 452 -21.96 -5.32 -0.46
CA SER A 452 -22.77 -4.39 0.36
C SER A 452 -22.19 -4.23 1.76
N PHE A 453 -21.61 -5.30 2.31
CA PHE A 453 -20.91 -5.27 3.58
C PHE A 453 -19.69 -4.35 3.54
N ALA A 454 -18.87 -4.45 2.49
CA ALA A 454 -17.70 -3.60 2.29
C ALA A 454 -18.09 -2.13 2.10
N ALA A 455 -19.11 -1.86 1.27
CA ALA A 455 -19.62 -0.51 1.05
C ALA A 455 -20.18 0.10 2.34
N LYS A 456 -20.97 -0.64 3.08
CA LYS A 456 -21.56 -0.18 4.36
C LYS A 456 -20.47 0.09 5.41
N GLY A 457 -19.44 -0.72 5.48
CA GLY A 457 -18.30 -0.49 6.39
C GLY A 457 -17.57 0.82 6.08
N GLU A 458 -17.38 1.15 4.82
CA GLU A 458 -16.79 2.43 4.42
C GLU A 458 -17.72 3.61 4.75
N ILE A 459 -19.02 3.47 4.48
CA ILE A 459 -20.04 4.49 4.80
C ILE A 459 -20.06 4.76 6.31
N GLU A 460 -20.12 3.73 7.14
CA GLU A 460 -20.07 3.87 8.59
C GLU A 460 -18.86 4.68 9.04
N ASN A 461 -17.68 4.29 8.55
CA ASN A 461 -16.46 4.98 8.94
C ASN A 461 -16.46 6.45 8.52
N ILE A 462 -16.87 6.76 7.30
CA ILE A 462 -16.93 8.14 6.80
C ILE A 462 -17.87 9.00 7.67
N ILE A 463 -19.03 8.48 8.01
CA ILE A 463 -20.02 9.20 8.83
C ILE A 463 -19.52 9.38 10.27
N LEU A 464 -18.85 8.39 10.84
CA LEU A 464 -18.36 8.43 12.22
C LEU A 464 -17.08 9.29 12.36
N SER A 465 -16.22 9.34 11.34
CA SER A 465 -14.87 9.93 11.43
C SER A 465 -14.70 11.27 10.73
N SER A 466 -15.65 11.71 9.90
CA SER A 466 -15.54 12.95 9.13
C SER A 466 -16.84 13.73 9.09
N ASP A 467 -16.77 14.94 8.54
CA ASP A 467 -17.95 15.80 8.28
C ASP A 467 -18.42 15.72 6.82
N ALA A 468 -17.85 14.83 6.01
CA ALA A 468 -18.19 14.64 4.62
C ALA A 468 -19.64 14.20 4.42
N ASP A 469 -20.24 14.61 3.31
CA ASP A 469 -21.53 14.12 2.90
C ASP A 469 -21.40 12.73 2.25
N VAL A 470 -22.37 11.87 2.50
CA VAL A 470 -22.49 10.56 1.87
C VAL A 470 -23.82 10.44 1.19
N ILE A 471 -23.81 10.09 -0.09
CA ILE A 471 -25.00 9.95 -0.91
C ILE A 471 -24.99 8.57 -1.56
N ILE A 472 -26.07 7.83 -1.40
CA ILE A 472 -26.22 6.44 -1.86
C ILE A 472 -27.33 6.38 -2.90
N ILE A 473 -27.06 5.71 -4.01
CA ILE A 473 -28.08 5.29 -4.98
C ILE A 473 -28.33 3.79 -4.74
N ASP A 474 -29.53 3.46 -4.27
CA ASP A 474 -29.90 2.12 -3.78
C ASP A 474 -31.05 1.51 -4.60
N PRO A 475 -30.75 0.76 -5.67
CA PRO A 475 -31.78 0.10 -6.47
C PRO A 475 -32.35 -1.18 -5.84
N GLU A 476 -31.71 -1.75 -4.84
CA GLU A 476 -32.08 -3.03 -4.22
C GLU A 476 -32.58 -2.92 -2.77
N ARG A 477 -32.66 -1.72 -2.23
CA ARG A 477 -33.09 -1.42 -0.85
C ARG A 477 -32.26 -2.13 0.22
N GLU A 478 -30.95 -2.15 0.03
CA GLU A 478 -30.03 -2.81 0.95
C GLU A 478 -29.50 -1.91 2.08
N TYR A 479 -29.57 -0.58 1.93
CA TYR A 479 -28.91 0.39 2.81
C TYR A 479 -29.82 1.06 3.83
N SER A 480 -31.13 0.80 3.78
CA SER A 480 -32.13 1.53 4.57
C SER A 480 -31.91 1.46 6.07
N GLN A 481 -31.57 0.28 6.61
CA GLN A 481 -31.36 0.10 8.06
C GLN A 481 -30.13 0.87 8.54
N LEU A 482 -29.04 0.80 7.78
CA LEU A 482 -27.81 1.52 8.08
C LEU A 482 -28.03 3.03 8.09
N VAL A 483 -28.71 3.55 7.09
CA VAL A 483 -28.96 4.99 6.93
C VAL A 483 -29.84 5.50 8.08
N LYS A 484 -30.87 4.79 8.47
CA LYS A 484 -31.72 5.13 9.63
C LYS A 484 -30.94 5.14 10.94
N ALA A 485 -30.11 4.12 11.16
CA ALA A 485 -29.31 4.00 12.39
C ALA A 485 -28.26 5.12 12.53
N LEU A 486 -27.71 5.58 11.42
CA LEU A 486 -26.74 6.68 11.39
C LEU A 486 -27.38 8.09 11.30
N GLY A 487 -28.70 8.18 11.45
CA GLY A 487 -29.41 9.47 11.43
C GLY A 487 -29.56 10.08 10.03
N GLY A 488 -29.42 9.27 8.99
CA GLY A 488 -29.59 9.70 7.61
C GLY A 488 -31.06 9.73 7.16
N GLU A 489 -31.26 10.18 5.92
CA GLU A 489 -32.58 10.28 5.31
C GLU A 489 -32.70 9.36 4.10
N ILE A 490 -33.83 8.68 3.99
CA ILE A 490 -34.15 7.82 2.86
C ILE A 490 -35.19 8.53 2.01
N ILE A 491 -34.87 8.75 0.74
CA ILE A 491 -35.74 9.35 -0.25
C ILE A 491 -36.23 8.25 -1.18
N ASN A 492 -37.49 7.89 -1.06
CA ASN A 492 -38.10 6.89 -1.94
C ASN A 492 -38.58 7.57 -3.22
N ILE A 493 -38.03 7.14 -4.34
CA ILE A 493 -38.42 7.62 -5.68
C ILE A 493 -39.14 6.49 -6.42
N SER A 494 -40.42 6.72 -6.76
CA SER A 494 -41.23 5.77 -7.51
C SER A 494 -42.29 6.50 -8.34
N ALA A 495 -42.99 5.80 -9.23
CA ALA A 495 -44.07 6.35 -10.01
C ALA A 495 -45.24 6.86 -9.14
N THR A 496 -45.40 6.30 -7.94
CA THR A 496 -46.50 6.62 -7.01
C THR A 496 -46.06 7.39 -5.76
N SER A 497 -44.78 7.57 -5.58
CA SER A 497 -44.23 8.32 -4.44
C SER A 497 -44.60 9.82 -4.52
N PRO A 498 -44.87 10.47 -3.36
CA PRO A 498 -45.02 11.92 -3.33
C PRO A 498 -43.70 12.68 -3.53
N SER A 499 -42.58 12.00 -3.45
CA SER A 499 -41.25 12.59 -3.64
C SER A 499 -40.84 12.61 -5.10
N HIS A 500 -40.45 13.79 -5.59
CA HIS A 500 -40.07 14.01 -6.98
C HIS A 500 -38.71 14.69 -7.09
N ILE A 501 -37.95 14.30 -8.12
CA ILE A 501 -36.72 14.97 -8.55
C ILE A 501 -36.93 15.43 -9.99
N ASN A 502 -36.73 16.74 -10.23
CA ASN A 502 -36.78 17.30 -11.56
C ASN A 502 -35.51 16.97 -12.34
N ALA A 503 -35.64 16.24 -13.43
CA ALA A 503 -34.49 15.90 -14.30
C ALA A 503 -33.82 17.13 -14.93
N MET A 504 -34.49 18.27 -14.94
CA MET A 504 -34.03 19.53 -15.52
C MET A 504 -33.37 20.45 -14.48
N ASP A 505 -33.27 20.06 -13.21
CA ASP A 505 -32.61 20.88 -12.18
C ASP A 505 -31.19 21.19 -12.54
N MET A 506 -30.82 22.47 -12.41
CA MET A 506 -29.47 22.96 -12.73
C MET A 506 -29.18 24.22 -11.93
N ASN A 507 -27.93 24.36 -11.46
CA ASN A 507 -27.44 25.56 -10.80
C ASN A 507 -26.36 26.25 -11.64
N LYS A 508 -25.96 27.46 -11.24
CA LYS A 508 -24.92 28.25 -11.92
C LYS A 508 -23.57 27.56 -12.01
N GLU A 509 -23.21 26.78 -11.00
CA GLU A 509 -21.91 26.09 -10.88
C GLU A 509 -21.84 24.75 -11.65
N TYR A 510 -22.96 24.31 -12.22
CA TYR A 510 -23.07 23.05 -12.95
C TYR A 510 -22.04 22.91 -14.10
N GLY A 511 -21.66 24.02 -14.71
CA GLY A 511 -20.78 24.07 -15.87
C GLY A 511 -19.28 24.15 -15.60
N ASP A 512 -18.81 24.24 -14.36
CA ASP A 512 -17.38 24.36 -14.00
C ASP A 512 -16.65 25.46 -14.80
N GLY A 513 -17.27 26.67 -14.90
CA GLY A 513 -16.74 27.78 -15.68
C GLY A 513 -17.09 27.76 -17.17
N ALA A 514 -17.65 26.65 -17.68
CA ALA A 514 -18.27 26.59 -19.01
C ALA A 514 -19.77 26.93 -18.93
N ASN A 515 -20.42 27.06 -20.07
CA ASN A 515 -21.87 27.27 -20.11
C ASN A 515 -22.57 26.03 -19.53
N PRO A 516 -23.31 26.15 -18.41
CA PRO A 516 -24.01 25.01 -17.79
C PRO A 516 -24.99 24.29 -18.70
N VAL A 517 -25.61 25.04 -19.62
CA VAL A 517 -26.60 24.50 -20.57
C VAL A 517 -26.02 23.50 -21.54
N ILE A 518 -24.76 23.64 -21.92
CA ILE A 518 -24.08 22.67 -22.81
C ILE A 518 -24.00 21.29 -22.14
N LEU A 519 -23.55 21.25 -20.89
CA LEU A 519 -23.45 20.01 -20.12
C LEU A 519 -24.82 19.42 -19.80
N LYS A 520 -25.81 20.28 -19.54
CA LYS A 520 -27.19 19.85 -19.33
C LYS A 520 -27.78 19.27 -20.59
N SER A 521 -27.45 19.82 -21.75
CA SER A 521 -27.86 19.29 -23.05
C SER A 521 -27.33 17.86 -23.26
N GLU A 522 -26.07 17.58 -22.92
CA GLU A 522 -25.50 16.23 -22.96
C GLU A 522 -26.25 15.27 -22.02
N PHE A 523 -26.57 15.71 -20.82
CA PHE A 523 -27.38 14.93 -19.89
C PHE A 523 -28.79 14.64 -20.46
N ILE A 524 -29.44 15.61 -21.02
CA ILE A 524 -30.77 15.42 -21.62
C ILE A 524 -30.74 14.49 -22.84
N MET A 525 -29.68 14.52 -23.64
CA MET A 525 -29.46 13.54 -24.72
C MET A 525 -29.34 12.12 -24.15
N SER A 526 -28.57 11.92 -23.07
CA SER A 526 -28.45 10.65 -22.38
C SER A 526 -29.77 10.15 -21.82
N LEU A 527 -30.56 11.07 -21.26
CA LEU A 527 -31.87 10.77 -20.72
C LEU A 527 -32.86 10.39 -21.83
N CYS A 528 -32.88 11.12 -22.95
CA CYS A 528 -33.73 10.81 -24.09
C CYS A 528 -33.40 9.47 -24.72
N GLU A 529 -32.11 9.10 -24.80
CA GLU A 529 -31.66 7.79 -25.27
C GLU A 529 -32.25 6.66 -24.43
N GLN A 530 -32.20 6.81 -23.12
CA GLN A 530 -32.79 5.84 -22.18
C GLN A 530 -34.34 5.78 -22.32
N LEU A 531 -34.97 6.92 -22.42
CA LEU A 531 -36.44 7.02 -22.52
C LEU A 531 -36.99 6.45 -23.84
N ILE A 532 -36.27 6.56 -24.93
CA ILE A 532 -36.66 6.05 -26.28
C ILE A 532 -36.45 4.53 -26.37
N GLY A 533 -35.75 3.92 -25.39
CA GLY A 533 -35.56 2.47 -25.33
C GLY A 533 -34.24 1.98 -25.92
N GLY A 534 -33.24 2.84 -25.91
CA GLY A 534 -31.84 2.43 -26.17
C GLY A 534 -31.44 2.34 -27.63
N THR A 535 -32.16 2.98 -28.53
CA THR A 535 -31.69 3.21 -29.89
C THR A 535 -30.79 4.43 -29.91
N ASN A 536 -29.62 4.31 -30.54
CA ASN A 536 -28.70 5.43 -30.68
C ASN A 536 -29.35 6.62 -31.35
N LEU A 537 -29.27 7.79 -30.72
CA LEU A 537 -29.79 9.04 -31.29
C LEU A 537 -28.99 9.41 -32.54
N GLY A 538 -29.68 9.69 -33.63
CA GLY A 538 -29.10 10.21 -34.85
C GLY A 538 -28.66 11.67 -34.71
N ALA A 539 -27.82 12.14 -35.64
CA ALA A 539 -27.33 13.53 -35.64
C ALA A 539 -28.42 14.58 -35.66
N LYS A 540 -29.50 14.37 -36.40
CA LYS A 540 -30.66 15.27 -36.45
C LYS A 540 -31.35 15.36 -35.08
N GLN A 541 -31.60 14.25 -34.43
CA GLN A 541 -32.25 14.17 -33.13
C GLN A 541 -31.40 14.88 -32.05
N LYS A 542 -30.09 14.70 -32.06
CA LYS A 542 -29.15 15.39 -31.17
C LYS A 542 -29.22 16.92 -31.32
N SER A 543 -29.21 17.40 -32.57
CA SER A 543 -29.29 18.84 -32.85
C SER A 543 -30.60 19.44 -32.37
N ILE A 544 -31.70 18.71 -32.50
CA ILE A 544 -33.03 19.14 -32.03
C ILE A 544 -33.07 19.20 -30.51
N ILE A 545 -32.57 18.17 -29.82
CA ILE A 545 -32.52 18.10 -28.36
C ILE A 545 -31.64 19.23 -27.80
N ASP A 546 -30.50 19.49 -28.38
CA ASP A 546 -29.60 20.59 -27.98
C ASP A 546 -30.24 21.94 -28.11
N ARG A 547 -30.88 22.21 -29.26
CA ARG A 547 -31.57 23.46 -29.53
C ARG A 547 -32.75 23.67 -28.58
N CYS A 548 -33.59 22.66 -28.35
CA CYS A 548 -34.72 22.74 -27.43
C CYS A 548 -34.26 22.92 -25.98
N THR A 549 -33.19 22.26 -25.56
CA THR A 549 -32.63 22.44 -24.22
C THR A 549 -32.16 23.87 -24.00
N ALA A 550 -31.44 24.45 -24.96
CA ALA A 550 -30.99 25.84 -24.90
C ALA A 550 -32.17 26.83 -24.84
N SER A 551 -33.21 26.55 -25.61
CA SER A 551 -34.43 27.40 -25.65
C SER A 551 -35.19 27.39 -24.31
N VAL A 552 -35.39 26.23 -23.72
CA VAL A 552 -36.07 26.03 -22.43
C VAL A 552 -35.38 26.72 -21.27
N TYR A 553 -34.05 26.75 -21.26
CA TYR A 553 -33.28 27.38 -20.19
C TYR A 553 -33.05 28.87 -20.38
N ARG A 554 -33.42 29.48 -21.51
CA ARG A 554 -33.11 30.87 -21.81
C ARG A 554 -33.58 31.84 -20.72
N ASP A 555 -34.84 31.75 -20.32
CA ASP A 555 -35.40 32.62 -19.30
C ASP A 555 -34.80 32.39 -17.91
N TYR A 556 -34.49 31.12 -17.59
CA TYR A 556 -33.82 30.73 -16.35
C TYR A 556 -32.41 31.29 -16.27
N GLN A 557 -31.64 31.24 -17.36
CA GLN A 557 -30.32 31.89 -17.48
C GLN A 557 -30.38 33.41 -17.33
N GLN A 558 -31.39 34.06 -17.97
CA GLN A 558 -31.55 35.51 -17.88
C GLN A 558 -31.87 35.97 -16.46
N ARG A 559 -32.52 35.14 -15.67
CA ARG A 559 -32.79 35.39 -14.24
C ARG A 559 -31.61 35.03 -13.32
N GLY A 560 -30.46 34.71 -13.87
CA GLY A 560 -29.28 34.35 -13.09
C GLY A 560 -29.39 33.01 -12.36
N TYR A 561 -30.09 32.06 -12.96
CA TYR A 561 -30.36 30.72 -12.40
C TYR A 561 -31.15 30.75 -11.09
N THR A 562 -32.11 31.66 -11.00
CA THR A 562 -33.00 31.83 -9.87
C THR A 562 -34.47 31.68 -10.30
N GLY A 563 -35.34 31.32 -9.35
CA GLY A 563 -36.76 31.14 -9.58
C GLY A 563 -37.13 29.75 -10.09
N THR A 564 -38.23 29.67 -10.86
CA THR A 564 -38.77 28.41 -11.34
C THR A 564 -37.85 27.75 -12.36
N VAL A 565 -37.48 26.51 -12.09
CA VAL A 565 -36.64 25.68 -12.99
C VAL A 565 -37.54 25.03 -14.05
N PRO A 566 -37.15 24.98 -15.33
CA PRO A 566 -37.89 24.23 -16.35
C PRO A 566 -38.03 22.75 -15.99
N THR A 567 -39.07 22.10 -16.50
CA THR A 567 -39.31 20.66 -16.35
C THR A 567 -39.24 19.94 -17.69
N LEU A 568 -39.25 18.60 -17.66
CA LEU A 568 -39.33 17.79 -18.89
C LEU A 568 -40.63 18.04 -19.66
N GLN A 569 -41.68 18.47 -18.99
CA GLN A 569 -42.93 18.92 -19.66
C GLN A 569 -42.70 20.17 -20.50
N ASP A 570 -41.94 21.13 -19.99
CA ASP A 570 -41.53 22.32 -20.73
C ASP A 570 -40.64 21.97 -21.92
N PHE A 571 -39.73 21.04 -21.74
CA PHE A 571 -38.89 20.52 -22.81
C PHE A 571 -39.71 19.85 -23.93
N ARG A 572 -40.66 19.01 -23.57
CA ARG A 572 -41.56 18.38 -24.55
C ARG A 572 -42.40 19.41 -25.28
N ALA A 573 -42.94 20.42 -24.58
CA ALA A 573 -43.67 21.53 -25.20
C ALA A 573 -42.82 22.27 -26.23
N GLU A 574 -41.54 22.48 -25.94
CA GLU A 574 -40.58 23.10 -26.88
C GLU A 574 -40.32 22.21 -28.11
N LEU A 575 -40.22 20.87 -27.93
CA LEU A 575 -40.09 19.92 -29.04
C LEU A 575 -41.31 19.99 -29.97
N LEU A 576 -42.49 20.13 -29.42
CA LEU A 576 -43.74 20.25 -30.22
C LEU A 576 -43.84 21.54 -31.02
N LYS A 577 -43.11 22.59 -30.65
CA LYS A 577 -43.03 23.85 -31.39
C LYS A 577 -42.08 23.79 -32.60
N GLN A 578 -41.24 22.76 -32.70
CA GLN A 578 -40.32 22.61 -33.81
C GLN A 578 -41.06 22.10 -35.06
N ASP A 579 -40.58 22.50 -36.24
CA ASP A 579 -41.20 22.13 -37.51
C ASP A 579 -40.77 20.74 -37.99
N GLU A 580 -39.62 20.24 -37.53
CA GLU A 580 -39.09 18.97 -37.97
C GLU A 580 -39.90 17.76 -37.47
N PRO A 581 -40.15 16.76 -38.32
CA PRO A 581 -40.89 15.57 -37.92
C PRO A 581 -40.16 14.75 -36.84
N GLU A 582 -38.84 14.77 -36.84
CA GLU A 582 -38.00 14.10 -35.81
C GLU A 582 -38.24 14.67 -34.42
N ALA A 583 -38.51 15.97 -34.30
CA ALA A 583 -38.87 16.61 -33.03
C ALA A 583 -40.21 16.09 -32.47
N LYS A 584 -41.19 15.89 -33.35
CA LYS A 584 -42.48 15.32 -32.97
C LYS A 584 -42.38 13.85 -32.61
N GLU A 585 -41.52 13.10 -33.27
CA GLU A 585 -41.22 11.70 -32.94
C GLU A 585 -40.61 11.59 -31.54
N ILE A 586 -39.64 12.43 -31.20
CA ILE A 586 -39.01 12.47 -29.88
C ILE A 586 -40.08 12.85 -28.83
N ALA A 587 -40.90 13.89 -29.09
CA ALA A 587 -41.96 14.33 -28.18
C ALA A 587 -42.97 13.22 -27.90
N LEU A 588 -43.33 12.45 -28.92
CA LEU A 588 -44.24 11.30 -28.77
C LEU A 588 -43.58 10.16 -27.99
N ALA A 589 -42.32 9.88 -28.27
CA ALA A 589 -41.58 8.82 -27.61
C ALA A 589 -41.39 9.05 -26.09
N ILE A 590 -41.25 10.30 -25.68
CA ILE A 590 -41.06 10.67 -24.25
C ILE A 590 -42.38 11.05 -23.55
N GLU A 591 -43.51 11.01 -24.24
CA GLU A 591 -44.82 11.44 -23.67
C GLU A 591 -45.17 10.68 -22.39
N LEU A 592 -44.99 9.39 -22.36
CA LEU A 592 -45.26 8.54 -21.19
C LEU A 592 -44.53 9.03 -19.93
N PHE A 593 -43.30 9.52 -20.10
CA PHE A 593 -42.40 9.95 -19.03
C PHE A 593 -42.48 11.45 -18.71
N THR A 594 -43.19 12.22 -19.49
CA THR A 594 -43.33 13.67 -19.30
C THR A 594 -44.75 14.05 -18.88
N ASN A 595 -45.75 13.73 -19.71
CA ASN A 595 -47.15 14.06 -19.49
C ASN A 595 -48.00 12.83 -19.16
N GLY A 596 -47.48 11.63 -19.35
CA GLY A 596 -48.14 10.36 -19.08
C GLY A 596 -48.04 9.90 -17.63
N SER A 597 -48.33 8.61 -17.42
CA SER A 597 -48.43 8.02 -16.07
C SER A 597 -47.07 7.80 -15.35
N LEU A 598 -45.97 7.82 -16.08
CA LEU A 598 -44.63 7.65 -15.52
C LEU A 598 -43.84 8.97 -15.45
N ASN A 599 -44.49 10.03 -15.00
CA ASN A 599 -43.96 11.40 -15.01
C ASN A 599 -43.19 11.82 -13.76
N THR A 600 -42.62 10.86 -13.03
CA THR A 600 -41.95 11.09 -11.76
C THR A 600 -40.81 12.12 -11.85
N PHE A 601 -40.05 12.13 -12.95
CA PHE A 601 -38.93 13.04 -13.16
C PHE A 601 -39.27 14.31 -13.95
N ALA A 602 -40.53 14.51 -14.29
CA ALA A 602 -41.05 15.66 -15.02
C ALA A 602 -41.74 16.70 -14.14
N LYS A 603 -41.68 16.50 -12.83
CA LYS A 603 -42.27 17.41 -11.83
C LYS A 603 -41.18 18.19 -11.11
N PRO A 604 -41.47 19.40 -10.59
CA PRO A 604 -40.54 20.14 -9.77
C PRO A 604 -40.07 19.32 -8.58
N THR A 605 -38.78 19.46 -8.22
CA THR A 605 -38.20 18.82 -7.05
C THR A 605 -38.86 19.31 -5.78
N ASN A 606 -39.37 18.39 -4.97
CA ASN A 606 -40.01 18.66 -3.69
C ASN A 606 -39.34 17.99 -2.50
N VAL A 607 -38.12 17.43 -2.73
CA VAL A 607 -37.34 16.72 -1.72
C VAL A 607 -36.32 17.68 -1.11
N ASP A 608 -36.28 17.72 0.23
CA ASP A 608 -35.26 18.46 0.95
C ASP A 608 -34.06 17.57 1.24
N THR A 609 -32.93 17.89 0.63
CA THR A 609 -31.69 17.08 0.68
C THR A 609 -30.61 17.70 1.54
N HIS A 610 -30.96 18.27 2.72
CA HIS A 610 -30.00 18.94 3.60
C HIS A 610 -29.20 17.97 4.52
N ASN A 611 -29.67 16.72 4.70
CA ASN A 611 -28.98 15.74 5.52
C ASN A 611 -27.64 15.36 4.89
N ARG A 612 -26.62 15.15 5.73
CA ARG A 612 -25.29 14.73 5.27
C ARG A 612 -25.23 13.27 4.80
N LEU A 613 -26.16 12.42 5.21
CA LEU A 613 -26.31 11.05 4.76
C LEU A 613 -27.66 10.87 4.11
N ILE A 614 -27.67 10.64 2.81
CA ILE A 614 -28.88 10.49 2.00
C ILE A 614 -28.82 9.20 1.20
N CYS A 615 -29.90 8.45 1.23
CA CYS A 615 -30.10 7.26 0.42
C CYS A 615 -31.28 7.47 -0.52
N TYR A 616 -31.04 7.39 -1.81
CA TYR A 616 -32.08 7.37 -2.82
C TYR A 616 -32.51 5.93 -3.07
N ASP A 617 -33.63 5.54 -2.48
CA ASP A 617 -34.30 4.25 -2.70
C ASP A 617 -35.12 4.30 -3.98
N ILE A 618 -34.65 3.59 -5.00
CA ILE A 618 -35.28 3.58 -6.34
C ILE A 618 -35.82 2.21 -6.73
N LEU A 619 -35.92 1.26 -5.78
CA LEU A 619 -36.43 -0.09 -6.03
C LEU A 619 -37.80 -0.12 -6.68
N ASP A 620 -38.71 0.71 -6.19
CA ASP A 620 -40.10 0.75 -6.64
C ASP A 620 -40.31 1.44 -8.02
N LEU A 621 -39.26 1.97 -8.64
CA LEU A 621 -39.31 2.43 -10.02
C LEU A 621 -39.53 1.28 -11.03
N GLY A 622 -39.17 0.05 -10.64
CA GLY A 622 -39.24 -1.09 -11.52
C GLY A 622 -38.09 -1.10 -12.55
N LYS A 623 -37.91 -2.24 -13.21
CA LYS A 623 -36.78 -2.47 -14.12
C LYS A 623 -36.69 -1.46 -15.27
N GLN A 624 -37.82 -0.98 -15.75
CA GLN A 624 -37.87 -0.09 -16.90
C GLN A 624 -37.41 1.33 -16.57
N LEU A 625 -37.76 1.86 -15.41
CA LEU A 625 -37.41 3.23 -14.98
C LEU A 625 -36.11 3.27 -14.14
N MET A 626 -35.63 2.14 -13.67
CA MET A 626 -34.46 2.12 -12.77
C MET A 626 -33.19 2.75 -13.37
N PRO A 627 -32.76 2.44 -14.60
CA PRO A 627 -31.62 3.11 -15.22
C PRO A 627 -31.81 4.62 -15.38
N ILE A 628 -33.03 5.03 -15.70
CA ILE A 628 -33.42 6.44 -15.81
C ILE A 628 -33.34 7.13 -14.44
N GLY A 629 -33.85 6.47 -13.41
CA GLY A 629 -33.79 6.96 -12.03
C GLY A 629 -32.35 7.13 -11.55
N MET A 630 -31.48 6.17 -11.82
CA MET A 630 -30.06 6.26 -11.49
C MET A 630 -29.40 7.46 -12.18
N LEU A 631 -29.68 7.68 -13.45
CA LEU A 631 -29.11 8.77 -14.23
C LEU A 631 -29.57 10.14 -13.71
N VAL A 632 -30.88 10.29 -13.41
CA VAL A 632 -31.43 11.53 -12.89
C VAL A 632 -30.93 11.84 -11.49
N VAL A 633 -30.87 10.85 -10.61
CA VAL A 633 -30.34 11.01 -9.25
C VAL A 633 -28.87 11.38 -9.29
N LEU A 634 -28.09 10.75 -10.16
CA LEU A 634 -26.66 11.05 -10.33
C LEU A 634 -26.43 12.50 -10.79
N ASP A 635 -27.24 12.99 -11.72
CA ASP A 635 -27.21 14.39 -12.14
C ASP A 635 -27.59 15.36 -11.00
N SER A 636 -28.60 15.02 -10.21
CA SER A 636 -28.98 15.76 -9.00
C SER A 636 -27.85 15.80 -7.96
N ILE A 637 -27.14 14.70 -7.81
CA ILE A 637 -25.96 14.62 -6.93
C ILE A 637 -24.85 15.54 -7.42
N LEU A 638 -24.63 15.64 -8.72
CA LEU A 638 -23.66 16.58 -9.29
C LEU A 638 -23.94 18.03 -8.90
N ASN A 639 -25.22 18.44 -8.90
CA ASN A 639 -25.62 19.77 -8.42
C ASN A 639 -25.20 19.99 -6.95
N ARG A 640 -25.36 18.99 -6.10
CA ARG A 640 -24.97 19.09 -4.69
C ARG A 640 -23.45 19.13 -4.49
N ILE A 641 -22.71 18.33 -5.25
CA ILE A 641 -21.25 18.31 -5.21
C ILE A 641 -20.65 19.67 -5.53
N THR A 642 -21.19 20.35 -6.54
CA THR A 642 -20.72 21.69 -6.94
C THR A 642 -20.99 22.71 -5.83
N GLN A 643 -22.10 22.60 -5.11
CA GLN A 643 -22.38 23.42 -3.94
C GLN A 643 -21.46 23.11 -2.76
N ASN A 644 -21.18 21.84 -2.51
CA ASN A 644 -20.28 21.41 -1.43
C ASN A 644 -18.85 21.88 -1.67
N ARG A 645 -18.37 21.85 -2.92
CA ARG A 645 -17.07 22.41 -3.29
C ARG A 645 -16.92 23.86 -2.85
N ALA A 646 -17.92 24.70 -3.10
CA ALA A 646 -17.91 26.09 -2.70
C ALA A 646 -17.79 26.28 -1.18
N LYS A 647 -18.23 25.31 -0.40
CA LYS A 647 -18.14 25.28 1.08
C LYS A 647 -16.88 24.54 1.59
N GLY A 648 -16.02 24.02 0.71
CA GLY A 648 -14.88 23.20 1.09
C GLY A 648 -15.22 21.84 1.68
N LYS A 649 -16.43 21.35 1.44
CA LYS A 649 -16.95 20.08 1.98
C LYS A 649 -16.76 18.93 1.00
N GLN A 650 -16.29 17.78 1.47
CA GLN A 650 -16.14 16.58 0.68
C GLN A 650 -17.44 15.80 0.55
N THR A 651 -17.58 15.07 -0.54
CA THR A 651 -18.77 14.24 -0.81
C THR A 651 -18.34 12.85 -1.28
N PHE A 652 -18.91 11.81 -0.66
CA PHE A 652 -18.72 10.42 -1.09
C PHE A 652 -20.02 9.92 -1.71
N ILE A 653 -19.92 9.28 -2.86
CA ILE A 653 -21.06 8.79 -3.64
C ILE A 653 -20.92 7.28 -3.80
N PHE A 654 -21.97 6.56 -3.47
CA PHE A 654 -22.04 5.11 -3.64
C PHE A 654 -23.14 4.77 -4.63
N ILE A 655 -22.79 4.17 -5.76
CA ILE A 655 -23.71 3.79 -6.83
C ILE A 655 -23.77 2.27 -6.88
N ASP A 656 -24.84 1.70 -6.34
CA ASP A 656 -25.05 0.26 -6.44
C ASP A 656 -25.61 -0.11 -7.82
N GLU A 657 -25.31 -1.32 -8.27
CA GLU A 657 -25.67 -1.83 -9.60
C GLU A 657 -25.26 -0.88 -10.75
N ILE A 658 -24.06 -0.30 -10.66
CA ILE A 658 -23.55 0.71 -11.60
C ILE A 658 -23.54 0.22 -13.06
N TYR A 659 -23.47 -1.11 -13.31
CA TYR A 659 -23.46 -1.68 -14.67
C TYR A 659 -24.65 -1.24 -15.52
N LEU A 660 -25.79 -0.92 -14.89
CA LEU A 660 -26.99 -0.44 -15.57
C LEU A 660 -26.75 0.84 -16.38
N LEU A 661 -25.81 1.67 -15.94
CA LEU A 661 -25.46 2.93 -16.63
C LEU A 661 -24.50 2.73 -17.82
N PHE A 662 -23.93 1.53 -17.99
CA PHE A 662 -23.03 1.20 -19.11
C PHE A 662 -23.74 0.49 -20.27
N GLN A 663 -25.02 0.21 -20.15
CA GLN A 663 -25.78 -0.49 -21.19
C GLN A 663 -25.99 0.36 -22.46
N HIS A 664 -25.89 1.69 -22.35
CA HIS A 664 -26.03 2.63 -23.45
C HIS A 664 -24.83 3.57 -23.52
N GLU A 665 -24.42 3.89 -24.75
CA GLU A 665 -23.21 4.66 -25.01
C GLU A 665 -23.24 6.07 -24.39
N TYR A 666 -24.35 6.78 -24.51
CA TYR A 666 -24.49 8.13 -23.95
C TYR A 666 -24.46 8.15 -22.42
N SER A 667 -25.14 7.22 -21.79
CA SER A 667 -25.10 7.08 -20.32
C SER A 667 -23.72 6.74 -19.83
N ALA A 668 -23.02 5.84 -20.53
CA ALA A 668 -21.64 5.47 -20.22
C ALA A 668 -20.71 6.68 -20.36
N ASN A 669 -20.83 7.45 -21.43
CA ASN A 669 -20.02 8.64 -21.67
C ASN A 669 -20.33 9.76 -20.66
N PHE A 670 -21.58 9.97 -20.31
CA PHE A 670 -21.98 10.91 -19.27
C PHE A 670 -21.38 10.53 -17.91
N LEU A 671 -21.49 9.27 -17.52
CA LEU A 671 -20.90 8.75 -16.29
C LEU A 671 -19.38 8.89 -16.28
N PHE A 672 -18.71 8.60 -17.40
CA PHE A 672 -17.27 8.75 -17.53
C PHE A 672 -16.81 10.20 -17.37
N THR A 673 -17.53 11.13 -17.99
CA THR A 673 -17.27 12.57 -17.84
C THR A 673 -17.47 13.03 -16.41
N LEU A 674 -18.57 12.61 -15.79
CA LEU A 674 -18.87 12.87 -14.39
C LEU A 674 -17.77 12.29 -13.47
N TRP A 675 -17.36 11.05 -13.71
CA TRP A 675 -16.33 10.35 -12.93
C TRP A 675 -14.99 11.09 -12.90
N LYS A 676 -14.62 11.72 -14.02
CA LYS A 676 -13.44 12.58 -14.08
C LYS A 676 -13.65 13.91 -13.34
N ARG A 677 -14.85 14.46 -13.42
CA ARG A 677 -15.18 15.78 -12.85
C ARG A 677 -15.30 15.77 -11.33
N VAL A 678 -15.90 14.74 -10.75
CA VAL A 678 -16.12 14.67 -9.28
C VAL A 678 -14.81 14.83 -8.50
N ARG A 679 -13.71 14.35 -9.05
CA ARG A 679 -12.38 14.53 -8.48
C ARG A 679 -12.02 16.01 -8.26
N LYS A 680 -12.31 16.88 -9.25
CA LYS A 680 -12.04 18.32 -9.16
C LYS A 680 -12.90 19.00 -8.09
N TYR A 681 -14.02 18.39 -7.73
CA TYR A 681 -14.97 18.94 -6.77
C TYR A 681 -14.77 18.40 -5.34
N GLY A 682 -13.72 17.66 -5.06
CA GLY A 682 -13.52 17.05 -3.76
C GLY A 682 -14.54 15.96 -3.47
N ALA A 683 -15.00 15.27 -4.52
CA ALA A 683 -15.93 14.16 -4.41
C ALA A 683 -15.27 12.85 -4.84
N TYR A 684 -15.76 11.75 -4.27
CA TYR A 684 -15.24 10.41 -4.47
C TYR A 684 -16.40 9.46 -4.76
N ALA A 685 -16.40 8.89 -5.96
CA ALA A 685 -17.44 8.00 -6.41
C ALA A 685 -17.03 6.54 -6.28
N THR A 686 -17.95 5.69 -5.87
CA THR A 686 -17.79 4.24 -5.76
C THR A 686 -18.85 3.55 -6.59
N GLY A 687 -18.43 2.75 -7.55
CA GLY A 687 -19.30 1.87 -8.33
C GLY A 687 -19.31 0.45 -7.73
N ILE A 688 -20.49 -0.10 -7.51
CA ILE A 688 -20.68 -1.43 -6.94
C ILE A 688 -21.43 -2.28 -7.97
N THR A 689 -20.96 -3.48 -8.23
CA THR A 689 -21.65 -4.40 -9.13
C THR A 689 -21.36 -5.88 -8.85
N GLN A 690 -22.36 -6.71 -9.07
CA GLN A 690 -22.22 -8.17 -9.14
C GLN A 690 -22.04 -8.68 -10.57
N ASN A 691 -22.40 -7.90 -11.57
CA ASN A 691 -22.33 -8.25 -12.99
C ASN A 691 -21.05 -7.68 -13.62
N VAL A 692 -19.91 -8.30 -13.27
CA VAL A 692 -18.61 -7.83 -13.79
C VAL A 692 -18.50 -8.06 -15.28
N ASP A 693 -19.03 -9.17 -15.82
CA ASP A 693 -19.03 -9.46 -17.23
C ASP A 693 -19.75 -8.38 -18.05
N ASP A 694 -20.96 -8.00 -17.62
CA ASP A 694 -21.72 -6.91 -18.25
C ASP A 694 -20.97 -5.58 -18.22
N LEU A 695 -20.30 -5.30 -17.12
CA LEU A 695 -19.46 -4.11 -16.97
C LEU A 695 -18.27 -4.13 -17.95
N LEU A 696 -17.60 -5.27 -18.08
CA LEU A 696 -16.41 -5.44 -18.92
C LEU A 696 -16.73 -5.45 -20.43
N GLN A 697 -17.97 -5.62 -20.83
CA GLN A 697 -18.38 -5.48 -22.24
C GLN A 697 -18.34 -4.01 -22.71
N SER A 698 -18.45 -3.05 -21.81
CA SER A 698 -18.31 -1.64 -22.13
C SER A 698 -16.82 -1.24 -22.19
N HIS A 699 -16.38 -0.69 -23.31
CA HIS A 699 -15.04 -0.13 -23.45
C HIS A 699 -14.79 1.01 -22.46
N THR A 700 -15.79 1.86 -22.23
CA THR A 700 -15.72 2.96 -21.27
C THR A 700 -15.52 2.45 -19.85
N ALA A 701 -16.25 1.42 -19.44
CA ALA A 701 -16.11 0.79 -18.13
C ALA A 701 -14.74 0.13 -17.95
N ARG A 702 -14.25 -0.56 -18.97
CA ARG A 702 -12.88 -1.13 -18.96
C ARG A 702 -11.83 -0.06 -18.74
N THR A 703 -11.95 1.07 -19.39
CA THR A 703 -11.03 2.21 -19.24
C THR A 703 -11.12 2.80 -17.81
N MET A 704 -12.30 2.94 -17.26
CA MET A 704 -12.49 3.41 -15.90
C MET A 704 -11.87 2.47 -14.87
N LEU A 705 -12.06 1.16 -15.01
CA LEU A 705 -11.47 0.14 -14.14
C LEU A 705 -9.95 0.12 -14.24
N ALA A 706 -9.40 0.13 -15.45
CA ALA A 706 -7.96 0.09 -15.68
C ALA A 706 -7.24 1.31 -15.09
N ASN A 707 -7.89 2.45 -15.07
CA ASN A 707 -7.35 3.69 -14.50
C ASN A 707 -7.71 3.91 -13.02
N SER A 708 -8.43 2.98 -12.41
CA SER A 708 -8.80 3.08 -10.99
C SER A 708 -7.64 2.72 -10.08
N GLU A 709 -7.35 3.59 -9.14
CA GLU A 709 -6.33 3.36 -8.11
C GLU A 709 -6.88 2.71 -6.84
N PHE A 710 -8.20 2.61 -6.70
CA PHE A 710 -8.83 1.96 -5.55
C PHE A 710 -9.87 0.93 -6.02
N LEU A 711 -9.60 -0.33 -5.79
CA LEU A 711 -10.47 -1.45 -6.17
C LEU A 711 -10.60 -2.45 -5.03
N ILE A 712 -11.81 -2.90 -4.76
CA ILE A 712 -12.08 -4.06 -3.89
C ILE A 712 -12.67 -5.16 -4.76
N MET A 713 -11.94 -6.25 -4.91
CA MET A 713 -12.34 -7.42 -5.67
C MET A 713 -12.60 -8.57 -4.70
N LEU A 714 -13.86 -8.92 -4.55
CA LEU A 714 -14.31 -10.04 -3.74
C LEU A 714 -14.40 -11.32 -4.60
N ASN A 715 -15.08 -12.34 -4.12
CA ASN A 715 -15.25 -13.58 -4.89
C ASN A 715 -15.81 -13.30 -6.29
N GLN A 716 -15.16 -13.85 -7.32
CA GLN A 716 -15.51 -13.63 -8.73
C GLN A 716 -16.01 -14.91 -9.39
N ALA A 717 -16.93 -14.76 -10.36
CA ALA A 717 -17.29 -15.86 -11.25
C ALA A 717 -16.10 -16.31 -12.12
N SER A 718 -16.12 -17.55 -12.57
CA SER A 718 -15.00 -18.15 -13.32
C SER A 718 -14.66 -17.41 -14.62
N THR A 719 -15.65 -16.86 -15.31
CA THR A 719 -15.48 -16.07 -16.53
C THR A 719 -14.90 -14.70 -16.23
N ASP A 720 -15.39 -14.02 -15.21
CA ASP A 720 -15.06 -12.65 -14.88
C ASP A 720 -13.64 -12.49 -14.35
N ARG A 721 -13.17 -13.45 -13.55
CA ARG A 721 -11.82 -13.37 -12.96
C ARG A 721 -10.70 -13.39 -13.98
N LEU A 722 -10.86 -14.13 -15.09
CA LEU A 722 -9.84 -14.18 -16.16
C LEU A 722 -9.77 -12.86 -16.91
N GLU A 723 -10.90 -12.24 -17.19
CA GLU A 723 -10.97 -10.92 -17.81
C GLU A 723 -10.40 -9.84 -16.91
N LEU A 724 -10.72 -9.85 -15.61
CA LEU A 724 -10.15 -8.95 -14.61
C LEU A 724 -8.64 -9.13 -14.49
N ALA A 725 -8.14 -10.37 -14.51
CA ALA A 725 -6.73 -10.68 -14.44
C ALA A 725 -5.95 -10.05 -15.61
N LYS A 726 -6.46 -10.15 -16.81
CA LYS A 726 -5.87 -9.53 -18.00
C LYS A 726 -5.89 -8.01 -17.91
N LEU A 727 -7.01 -7.43 -17.53
CA LEU A 727 -7.20 -5.98 -17.47
C LEU A 727 -6.33 -5.32 -16.40
N LEU A 728 -6.19 -5.96 -15.23
CA LEU A 728 -5.51 -5.41 -14.05
C LEU A 728 -4.13 -6.02 -13.80
N ASN A 729 -3.68 -6.90 -14.67
CA ASN A 729 -2.40 -7.60 -14.55
C ASN A 729 -2.26 -8.36 -13.21
N ILE A 730 -3.27 -9.17 -12.90
CA ILE A 730 -3.31 -9.99 -11.67
C ILE A 730 -2.64 -11.34 -11.96
N SER A 731 -1.72 -11.77 -11.09
CA SER A 731 -1.05 -13.06 -11.21
C SER A 731 -2.01 -14.23 -10.90
N ASP A 732 -1.70 -15.43 -11.42
CA ASP A 732 -2.49 -16.64 -11.14
C ASP A 732 -2.58 -16.93 -9.62
N ARG A 733 -1.52 -16.66 -8.89
CA ARG A 733 -1.49 -16.85 -7.44
C ARG A 733 -2.39 -15.84 -6.71
N GLN A 734 -2.41 -14.60 -7.17
CA GLN A 734 -3.33 -13.58 -6.65
C GLN A 734 -4.79 -13.92 -7.00
N LEU A 735 -5.06 -14.49 -8.18
CA LEU A 735 -6.39 -14.94 -8.57
C LEU A 735 -7.01 -15.94 -7.58
N SER A 736 -6.21 -16.75 -6.90
CA SER A 736 -6.69 -17.70 -5.89
C SER A 736 -7.44 -17.01 -4.75
N TYR A 737 -7.13 -15.75 -4.46
CA TYR A 737 -7.76 -14.96 -3.39
C TYR A 737 -9.13 -14.39 -3.76
N ILE A 738 -9.54 -14.49 -5.03
CA ILE A 738 -10.88 -14.11 -5.51
C ILE A 738 -11.63 -15.30 -6.14
N THR A 739 -11.15 -16.51 -5.88
CA THR A 739 -11.70 -17.77 -6.43
C THR A 739 -12.26 -18.63 -5.31
N ASN A 740 -13.58 -18.81 -5.28
CA ASN A 740 -14.27 -19.67 -4.29
C ASN A 740 -13.86 -19.35 -2.84
N VAL A 741 -13.77 -18.08 -2.50
CA VAL A 741 -13.42 -17.60 -1.17
C VAL A 741 -14.67 -17.24 -0.38
N ASP A 742 -14.53 -17.23 0.95
CA ASP A 742 -15.60 -16.81 1.85
C ASP A 742 -15.94 -15.32 1.67
N ALA A 743 -17.16 -14.95 2.06
CA ALA A 743 -17.59 -13.55 2.08
C ALA A 743 -16.64 -12.69 2.91
N GLY A 744 -16.32 -11.53 2.42
CA GLY A 744 -15.38 -10.59 3.05
C GLY A 744 -13.91 -10.87 2.76
N HIS A 745 -13.60 -11.85 1.92
CA HIS A 745 -12.24 -12.15 1.45
C HIS A 745 -12.06 -11.72 -0.01
N GLY A 746 -10.89 -11.25 -0.35
CA GLY A 746 -10.60 -10.85 -1.72
C GLY A 746 -9.25 -10.19 -1.89
N LEU A 747 -9.15 -9.36 -2.94
CA LEU A 747 -8.01 -8.50 -3.22
C LEU A 747 -8.42 -7.04 -3.10
N ILE A 748 -7.57 -6.22 -2.51
CA ILE A 748 -7.71 -4.77 -2.46
C ILE A 748 -6.54 -4.12 -3.17
N LYS A 749 -6.85 -3.20 -4.09
CA LYS A 749 -5.86 -2.35 -4.78
C LYS A 749 -5.96 -0.94 -4.21
N VAL A 750 -4.83 -0.41 -3.75
CA VAL A 750 -4.70 0.98 -3.28
C VAL A 750 -3.43 1.57 -3.91
N GLY A 751 -3.60 2.48 -4.86
CA GLY A 751 -2.49 2.99 -5.66
C GLY A 751 -1.84 1.88 -6.49
N SER A 752 -0.56 1.68 -6.32
CA SER A 752 0.21 0.59 -6.94
C SER A 752 0.20 -0.71 -6.13
N SER A 753 -0.31 -0.70 -4.91
CA SER A 753 -0.34 -1.86 -4.02
C SER A 753 -1.58 -2.71 -4.27
N LEU A 754 -1.38 -4.02 -4.44
CA LEU A 754 -2.44 -5.01 -4.59
C LEU A 754 -2.19 -6.14 -3.59
N VAL A 755 -3.06 -6.28 -2.60
CA VAL A 755 -2.87 -7.23 -1.50
C VAL A 755 -4.12 -8.07 -1.24
N PRO A 756 -3.95 -9.34 -0.84
CA PRO A 756 -5.08 -10.16 -0.40
C PRO A 756 -5.53 -9.72 0.99
N PHE A 757 -6.83 -9.61 1.18
CA PHE A 757 -7.41 -9.18 2.43
C PHE A 757 -8.54 -10.06 2.94
N ALA A 758 -8.78 -10.00 4.23
CA ALA A 758 -9.92 -10.58 4.91
C ALA A 758 -10.51 -9.56 5.87
N ASN A 759 -11.77 -9.25 5.71
CA ASN A 759 -12.51 -8.37 6.63
C ASN A 759 -13.38 -9.22 7.55
N ARG A 760 -12.84 -9.59 8.72
CA ARG A 760 -13.55 -10.31 9.77
C ARG A 760 -13.99 -9.31 10.85
N PHE A 761 -15.22 -8.87 10.74
CA PHE A 761 -15.80 -7.97 11.72
C PHE A 761 -16.50 -8.75 12.84
N PRO A 762 -16.41 -8.33 14.11
CA PRO A 762 -17.07 -9.03 15.23
C PRO A 762 -18.59 -9.11 15.06
N LYS A 763 -19.15 -10.31 15.01
CA LYS A 763 -20.58 -10.54 14.77
C LYS A 763 -21.50 -10.08 15.90
N ASN A 764 -20.99 -9.93 17.10
CA ASN A 764 -21.72 -9.51 18.28
C ASN A 764 -21.88 -7.99 18.42
N THR A 765 -21.44 -7.22 17.46
CA THR A 765 -21.53 -5.76 17.47
C THR A 765 -22.79 -5.26 16.78
N LYS A 766 -23.29 -4.08 17.17
CA LYS A 766 -24.39 -3.39 16.49
C LYS A 766 -24.00 -2.99 15.07
N LEU A 767 -22.75 -2.57 14.86
CA LEU A 767 -22.21 -2.23 13.55
C LEU A 767 -22.29 -3.44 12.59
N TYR A 768 -21.88 -4.62 13.00
CA TYR A 768 -21.98 -5.82 12.17
C TYR A 768 -23.41 -6.09 11.72
N LYS A 769 -24.37 -5.95 12.63
CA LYS A 769 -25.79 -6.15 12.33
C LYS A 769 -26.34 -5.17 11.31
N LEU A 770 -25.80 -3.94 11.27
CA LEU A 770 -26.14 -2.94 10.26
C LEU A 770 -25.49 -3.22 8.90
N MET A 771 -24.30 -3.83 8.90
CA MET A 771 -23.53 -4.10 7.68
C MET A 771 -23.99 -5.39 6.98
N THR A 772 -24.39 -6.41 7.73
CA THR A 772 -24.72 -7.72 7.16
C THR A 772 -26.00 -7.69 6.32
N THR A 773 -25.99 -8.44 5.23
CA THR A 773 -27.16 -8.70 4.38
C THR A 773 -27.63 -10.15 4.53
N LYS A 774 -26.99 -10.94 5.43
CA LYS A 774 -27.36 -12.34 5.63
C LYS A 774 -28.69 -12.44 6.38
N PRO A 775 -29.65 -13.25 5.88
CA PRO A 775 -30.91 -13.47 6.57
C PRO A 775 -30.68 -14.01 7.99
N GLY A 776 -31.30 -13.39 8.99
CA GLY A 776 -31.22 -13.80 10.39
C GLY A 776 -30.03 -13.28 11.18
N GLU A 777 -29.05 -12.60 10.54
CA GLU A 777 -27.91 -11.98 11.22
C GLU A 777 -28.06 -10.45 11.37
N GLY A 778 -29.01 -9.82 10.69
CA GLY A 778 -29.29 -8.37 10.73
C GLY A 778 -30.16 -7.93 11.91
N VAL A 779 -30.39 -6.60 11.99
CA VAL A 779 -31.29 -5.96 12.97
C VAL A 779 -32.73 -6.32 12.71
#